data_54279383face1ab2db1af8c2f9046e0f
#
_entry.id   54279383face1ab2db1af8c2f9046e0f
#
_cell.length_a   1.000
_cell.length_b   1.000
_cell.length_c   1.000
_cell.angle_alpha   90.00
_cell.angle_beta   90.00
_cell.angle_gamma   90.00
#
_symmetry.space_group_name_H-M   'P 1'
#
loop_
_entity.id
_entity.type
_entity.pdbx_description
1 polymer ?
#
loop_
_entity_poly.entity_id
_entity_poly.type
_entity_poly.pdbx_seq_one_letter_code
_entity_poly.pdbx_strand_id
1 'polypeptide(L)'
;MKYLSILFILFYSILSSYGQQGILSLDYPGKDIAGLVGDGKYLIRTQAHTFMTVRGKSMEGTIQFLSGQEQTKLTHLAWNSSFFPGGVEYTTSLPQGQLRILYGVSRQNGFTLCIERPKGVTALIDANAANTLHKKEQESHAKTLTFYTENVQSSSASYDEMKQHLYAPYTQQLFLQSPDTVLNKAVLFSQYLLDLSDNGEMMLCELFRWLDTWARDLGSGLLPGGLASGRSEMARRSLEYDLKRYAGMNPEDCKNSNDPSQGGTSSGIGWTARSIWKHYLYSGDRGQLERDASIIRPWVKHWIERDYDSDGLIIDVTEFMDHMIMMLTTNGVTTLAANAMYAGLLLNFSLIENELGHIDASGHLRQLHDRTVNAINTTYWNEEKGYFNNMKLWDIVSERSSQASQSQLLKIGATDPERARRTLDFLKKNNWNEYGSITIVPRMNHVSLKNDQNMKIWPWWNLWESEARFNYGDKEGGYHLLRLAAESIRNEKYPGLLEETLDLDGSAYGGNAFPTGAGNLLDVTVKDLLGVEPLKAGWEIVKVVPSVPDSWTDYSCTLPSPGGTIRLRCVNNKLTIEVNDPHIKVIQTTPEAIVTGAMKQLYKKPQAVSPTYHKPIKKELPPLEAGKAVLFYDQAFHTGKPILEIQTINVRQLATLDTSQCRKLVITDSKLPICTPEGKSIRKAIEHFVSQGGTVVLYGATTNAKCDEDGAGILGEQGGLIDWYQYLPARDKQLLTDWEKESVSSNRKLKYTTHFTLRKKFAGAPLQVEIGQLLGLDSVYVNGTLIGHYADMASKMKQEYPTNTHYPHSHIYKRVGRLYTIAPENPVYQAFRFGEENTLTIEISEDALQEGLTDKNIPSISVPTSQKAWQPLDEDIPGLAFASPKRKGVNYWGKEQFFNSWSTKNGLFGFSIQGKGIRFADETSFPGLADPSLEVVTAYTDFALFSPWLFEPLAYTTTNERLLYPMEQERYPCIARIINAETKGGYIVITPAVVNHPLGEKILKNIGVLSK
;
A
#
# COMPACT_ATOMS: atom_id res chain seq x y z
N MET A 1 2.51 -63.01 28.95
CA MET A 1 2.95 -61.76 29.62
C MET A 1 4.43 -61.41 29.37
N LYS A 2 5.43 -62.33 29.35
CA LYS A 2 6.82 -61.92 29.05
C LYS A 2 7.06 -61.37 27.65
N TYR A 3 6.34 -61.77 26.62
CA TYR A 3 6.47 -61.23 25.25
C TYR A 3 5.80 -59.85 25.07
N LEU A 4 4.75 -59.57 25.85
CA LEU A 4 4.14 -58.24 25.83
C LEU A 4 5.05 -57.16 26.49
N SER A 5 5.77 -57.55 27.53
CA SER A 5 6.73 -56.64 28.22
C SER A 5 7.97 -56.34 27.36
N ILE A 6 8.42 -57.30 26.56
CA ILE A 6 9.54 -57.09 25.64
C ILE A 6 9.12 -56.22 24.44
N LEU A 7 7.88 -56.39 23.94
CA LEU A 7 7.33 -55.51 22.91
C LEU A 7 7.15 -54.08 23.44
N PHE A 8 6.72 -53.93 24.69
CA PHE A 8 6.55 -52.58 25.32
C PHE A 8 7.90 -51.92 25.59
N ILE A 9 8.93 -52.66 25.97
CA ILE A 9 10.27 -52.13 26.18
C ILE A 9 10.94 -51.80 24.84
N LEU A 10 10.76 -52.58 23.78
CA LEU A 10 11.19 -52.29 22.43
C LEU A 10 10.43 -51.08 21.82
N PHE A 11 9.13 -51.00 22.10
CA PHE A 11 8.31 -49.85 21.69
C PHE A 11 8.71 -48.56 22.44
N TYR A 12 9.06 -48.67 23.72
CA TYR A 12 9.54 -47.56 24.55
C TYR A 12 10.98 -47.17 24.18
N SER A 13 11.86 -48.11 23.80
CA SER A 13 13.19 -47.79 23.34
C SER A 13 13.23 -47.24 21.91
N ILE A 14 12.29 -47.63 21.06
CA ILE A 14 12.09 -47.05 19.73
C ILE A 14 11.47 -45.65 19.87
N LEU A 15 10.52 -45.42 20.81
CA LEU A 15 9.98 -44.13 21.16
C LEU A 15 11.04 -43.21 21.83
N SER A 16 11.95 -43.76 22.63
CA SER A 16 13.01 -42.96 23.25
C SER A 16 14.19 -42.66 22.33
N SER A 17 14.41 -43.44 21.27
CA SER A 17 15.43 -43.11 20.26
C SER A 17 14.96 -42.04 19.26
N TYR A 18 13.64 -41.76 19.15
CA TYR A 18 13.08 -40.59 18.47
C TYR A 18 12.91 -39.39 19.40
N GLY A 19 13.25 -39.47 20.66
CA GLY A 19 12.83 -38.62 21.74
C GLY A 19 13.77 -37.50 22.18
N GLN A 20 14.87 -37.24 21.53
CA GLN A 20 15.62 -35.98 21.74
C GLN A 20 16.28 -35.53 20.44
N GLN A 21 15.48 -35.01 19.53
CA GLN A 21 16.09 -34.16 18.53
C GLN A 21 16.64 -32.94 19.24
N GLY A 22 17.92 -32.68 19.02
CA GLY A 22 18.59 -31.47 19.51
C GLY A 22 17.86 -30.21 19.00
N ILE A 23 18.04 -29.12 19.69
CA ILE A 23 17.52 -27.81 19.30
C ILE A 23 18.04 -27.49 17.91
N LEU A 24 17.12 -27.19 16.98
CA LEU A 24 17.48 -26.72 15.64
C LEU A 24 17.93 -25.26 15.72
N SER A 25 19.21 -25.01 15.50
CA SER A 25 19.85 -23.69 15.61
C SER A 25 20.56 -23.27 14.32
N LEU A 26 20.80 -21.97 14.21
CA LEU A 26 21.71 -21.37 13.23
C LEU A 26 23.01 -20.99 13.99
N ASP A 27 24.11 -21.63 13.64
CA ASP A 27 25.36 -21.51 14.37
C ASP A 27 26.40 -20.71 13.56
N TYR A 28 27.05 -19.76 14.22
CA TYR A 28 28.06 -18.88 13.64
C TYR A 28 29.34 -18.94 14.50
N PRO A 29 30.19 -19.95 14.24
CA PRO A 29 31.43 -20.13 15.01
C PRO A 29 32.40 -18.98 14.79
N GLY A 30 32.99 -18.48 15.85
CA GLY A 30 33.97 -17.39 15.86
C GLY A 30 33.38 -16.02 15.56
N LYS A 31 32.06 -15.87 15.60
CA LYS A 31 31.36 -14.61 15.34
C LYS A 31 30.43 -14.21 16.50
N ASP A 32 30.56 -12.95 16.96
CA ASP A 32 29.64 -12.31 17.91
C ASP A 32 28.56 -11.54 17.14
N ILE A 33 27.57 -12.26 16.65
CA ILE A 33 26.52 -11.70 15.81
C ILE A 33 25.36 -11.23 16.71
N ALA A 34 24.84 -10.03 16.42
CA ALA A 34 23.69 -9.50 17.12
C ALA A 34 22.41 -10.31 16.85
N GLY A 35 21.67 -10.62 17.91
CA GLY A 35 20.40 -11.33 17.85
C GLY A 35 19.22 -10.45 18.26
N LEU A 36 18.02 -10.95 17.96
CA LEU A 36 16.77 -10.38 18.44
C LEU A 36 15.99 -11.44 19.23
N VAL A 37 15.58 -11.07 20.43
CA VAL A 37 14.70 -11.89 21.27
C VAL A 37 13.45 -11.12 21.65
N GLY A 38 12.30 -11.78 21.70
CA GLY A 38 11.05 -11.10 22.00
C GLY A 38 9.84 -12.03 22.01
N ASP A 39 8.69 -11.46 22.41
CA ASP A 39 7.39 -12.14 22.46
C ASP A 39 6.21 -11.21 22.17
N GLY A 40 6.43 -10.11 21.43
CA GLY A 40 5.44 -9.10 21.17
C GLY A 40 5.38 -7.96 22.18
N LYS A 41 5.53 -8.25 23.48
CA LYS A 41 5.63 -7.25 24.54
C LYS A 41 7.02 -6.63 24.59
N TYR A 42 8.04 -7.44 24.39
CA TYR A 42 9.42 -7.05 24.37
C TYR A 42 10.07 -7.43 23.04
N LEU A 43 10.86 -6.52 22.48
CA LEU A 43 11.81 -6.81 21.41
C LEU A 43 13.16 -6.26 21.84
N ILE A 44 14.13 -7.14 22.03
CA ILE A 44 15.43 -6.82 22.62
C ILE A 44 16.51 -7.27 21.65
N ARG A 45 17.42 -6.35 21.31
CA ARG A 45 18.64 -6.65 20.59
C ARG A 45 19.72 -7.09 21.56
N THR A 46 20.41 -8.17 21.25
CA THR A 46 21.44 -8.77 22.10
C THR A 46 22.74 -8.99 21.34
N GLN A 47 23.85 -8.90 22.07
CA GLN A 47 25.19 -9.42 21.71
C GLN A 47 25.78 -10.06 22.96
N ALA A 48 26.93 -10.73 22.85
CA ALA A 48 27.53 -11.42 23.98
C ALA A 48 27.74 -10.54 25.23
N HIS A 49 28.03 -9.28 25.03
CA HIS A 49 28.30 -8.33 26.12
C HIS A 49 27.22 -7.27 26.37
N THR A 50 26.17 -7.21 25.53
CA THR A 50 25.21 -6.13 25.58
C THR A 50 23.81 -6.58 25.25
N PHE A 51 22.82 -5.90 25.81
CA PHE A 51 21.43 -6.00 25.40
C PHE A 51 20.76 -4.63 25.49
N MET A 52 19.81 -4.38 24.59
CA MET A 52 19.05 -3.14 24.58
C MET A 52 17.64 -3.36 24.03
N THR A 53 16.68 -2.68 24.62
CA THR A 53 15.29 -2.72 24.15
C THR A 53 15.14 -1.98 22.82
N VAL A 54 14.52 -2.65 21.85
CA VAL A 54 14.06 -2.08 20.58
C VAL A 54 12.57 -1.68 20.71
N ARG A 55 11.80 -2.51 21.41
CA ARG A 55 10.37 -2.27 21.68
C ARG A 55 10.00 -2.78 23.07
N GLY A 56 9.11 -2.06 23.78
CA GLY A 56 8.65 -2.38 25.12
C GLY A 56 9.28 -1.49 26.19
N LYS A 57 9.28 -1.96 27.44
CA LYS A 57 9.88 -1.21 28.56
C LYS A 57 11.37 -1.06 28.33
N SER A 58 11.87 0.18 28.44
CA SER A 58 13.30 0.48 28.23
C SER A 58 14.18 -0.31 29.20
N MET A 59 15.09 -1.08 28.64
CA MET A 59 16.13 -1.83 29.34
C MET A 59 17.39 -1.83 28.46
N GLU A 60 18.51 -1.51 29.04
CA GLU A 60 19.82 -1.69 28.40
C GLU A 60 20.84 -2.12 29.44
N GLY A 61 21.80 -2.92 29.03
CA GLY A 61 22.85 -3.38 29.95
C GLY A 61 24.10 -3.85 29.25
N THR A 62 25.18 -3.81 29.98
CA THR A 62 26.47 -4.38 29.59
C THR A 62 26.88 -5.45 30.59
N ILE A 63 27.58 -6.48 30.08
CA ILE A 63 28.09 -7.58 30.88
C ILE A 63 29.61 -7.56 30.85
N GLN A 64 30.25 -7.54 32.01
CA GLN A 64 31.68 -7.65 32.13
C GLN A 64 32.03 -8.94 32.84
N PHE A 65 33.07 -9.61 32.39
CA PHE A 65 33.57 -10.84 32.99
C PHE A 65 34.93 -10.59 33.63
N LEU A 66 35.07 -11.03 34.87
CA LEU A 66 36.29 -10.89 35.70
C LEU A 66 36.79 -12.28 36.07
N SER A 67 38.10 -12.50 36.07
CA SER A 67 38.73 -13.79 36.42
C SER A 67 39.74 -13.65 37.53
N GLY A 68 39.84 -14.69 38.36
CA GLY A 68 40.81 -14.79 39.47
C GLY A 68 40.46 -13.99 40.69
N GLN A 69 41.32 -14.09 41.73
CA GLN A 69 41.16 -13.36 42.97
C GLN A 69 41.36 -11.85 42.81
N GLU A 70 42.18 -11.44 41.84
CA GLU A 70 42.46 -10.06 41.50
C GLU A 70 41.37 -9.39 40.60
N GLN A 71 40.31 -10.12 40.28
CA GLN A 71 39.20 -9.63 39.47
C GLN A 71 39.67 -9.02 38.13
N THR A 72 40.60 -9.66 37.44
CA THR A 72 41.13 -9.20 36.16
C THR A 72 40.04 -9.26 35.09
N LYS A 73 39.80 -8.17 34.36
CA LYS A 73 38.81 -8.08 33.30
C LYS A 73 39.21 -8.98 32.13
N LEU A 74 38.30 -9.85 31.70
CA LEU A 74 38.44 -10.66 30.49
C LEU A 74 38.08 -9.82 29.29
N THR A 75 39.05 -9.57 28.41
CA THR A 75 38.89 -8.82 27.16
C THR A 75 39.20 -9.72 25.94
N HIS A 76 38.75 -9.29 24.77
CA HIS A 76 39.02 -9.98 23.49
C HIS A 76 38.60 -11.44 23.46
N LEU A 77 37.44 -11.76 24.06
CA LEU A 77 36.86 -13.10 24.01
C LEU A 77 36.36 -13.41 22.59
N ALA A 78 36.72 -14.58 22.08
CA ALA A 78 36.21 -15.11 20.81
C ALA A 78 34.90 -15.84 21.07
N TRP A 79 33.80 -15.25 20.61
CA TRP A 79 32.47 -15.79 20.80
C TRP A 79 32.01 -16.66 19.65
N ASN A 80 31.20 -17.66 19.94
CA ASN A 80 30.34 -18.33 18.97
C ASN A 80 28.89 -17.93 19.27
N SER A 81 28.12 -17.63 18.25
CA SER A 81 26.69 -17.31 18.36
C SER A 81 25.84 -18.46 17.85
N SER A 82 24.78 -18.80 18.57
CA SER A 82 23.82 -19.85 18.21
C SER A 82 22.40 -19.31 18.40
N PHE A 83 21.65 -19.19 17.31
CA PHE A 83 20.28 -18.68 17.30
C PHE A 83 19.30 -19.83 17.20
N PHE A 84 18.23 -19.78 18.00
CA PHE A 84 17.14 -20.76 17.94
C PHE A 84 15.81 -20.05 18.21
N PRO A 85 14.65 -20.59 17.78
CA PRO A 85 13.38 -20.01 18.09
C PRO A 85 13.16 -19.82 19.59
N GLY A 86 12.92 -18.59 20.01
CA GLY A 86 12.76 -18.19 21.41
C GLY A 86 14.04 -17.67 22.09
N GLY A 87 15.23 -17.81 21.47
CA GLY A 87 16.44 -17.33 22.14
C GLY A 87 17.71 -17.30 21.28
N VAL A 88 18.75 -16.74 21.90
CA VAL A 88 20.12 -16.74 21.37
C VAL A 88 21.12 -17.11 22.46
N GLU A 89 22.08 -17.92 22.11
CA GLU A 89 23.17 -18.35 22.97
C GLU A 89 24.51 -17.85 22.44
N TYR A 90 25.31 -17.29 23.32
CA TYR A 90 26.70 -16.95 23.05
C TYR A 90 27.62 -17.81 23.90
N THR A 91 28.64 -18.41 23.31
CA THR A 91 29.58 -19.29 24.00
C THR A 91 31.02 -18.91 23.71
N THR A 92 31.88 -19.01 24.70
CA THR A 92 33.34 -18.89 24.56
C THR A 92 34.07 -19.86 25.48
N SER A 93 35.25 -20.33 25.05
CA SER A 93 36.11 -21.22 25.83
C SER A 93 37.16 -20.43 26.60
N LEU A 94 37.24 -20.66 27.90
CA LEU A 94 38.23 -20.09 28.78
C LEU A 94 39.12 -21.22 29.31
N PRO A 95 40.34 -20.94 29.83
CA PRO A 95 41.19 -21.96 30.42
C PRO A 95 40.50 -22.71 31.60
N GLN A 96 39.56 -22.04 32.28
CA GLN A 96 38.81 -22.55 33.42
C GLN A 96 37.57 -23.37 33.01
N GLY A 97 37.18 -23.38 31.76
CA GLY A 97 35.96 -23.99 31.25
C GLY A 97 35.16 -23.12 30.30
N GLN A 98 33.98 -23.59 29.92
CA GLN A 98 33.11 -22.87 29.01
C GLN A 98 32.34 -21.77 29.75
N LEU A 99 32.23 -20.58 29.13
CA LEU A 99 31.36 -19.49 29.51
C LEU A 99 30.21 -19.41 28.50
N ARG A 100 28.96 -19.42 28.97
CA ARG A 100 27.75 -19.44 28.17
C ARG A 100 26.80 -18.33 28.61
N ILE A 101 26.19 -17.65 27.64
CA ILE A 101 25.18 -16.60 27.86
C ILE A 101 23.96 -16.94 27.02
N LEU A 102 22.80 -16.99 27.65
CA LEU A 102 21.52 -17.25 27.01
C LEU A 102 20.61 -16.04 27.20
N TYR A 103 20.13 -15.49 26.09
CA TYR A 103 19.07 -14.50 26.06
C TYR A 103 17.80 -15.11 25.49
N GLY A 104 16.66 -14.78 26.09
CA GLY A 104 15.36 -15.21 25.56
C GLY A 104 14.24 -14.36 26.13
N VAL A 105 13.07 -14.47 25.54
CA VAL A 105 11.83 -13.90 26.05
C VAL A 105 10.75 -14.97 26.03
N SER A 106 10.02 -15.10 27.12
CA SER A 106 8.88 -16.01 27.20
C SER A 106 7.67 -15.28 27.78
N ARG A 107 6.46 -15.72 27.39
CA ARG A 107 5.21 -15.16 27.94
C ARG A 107 5.09 -15.32 29.46
N GLN A 108 5.77 -16.29 30.04
CA GLN A 108 5.74 -16.55 31.50
C GLN A 108 6.72 -15.70 32.27
N ASN A 109 7.93 -15.52 31.74
CA ASN A 109 9.04 -14.94 32.48
C ASN A 109 9.44 -13.55 31.94
N GLY A 110 8.83 -13.09 30.85
CA GLY A 110 9.30 -11.91 30.14
C GLY A 110 10.72 -12.14 29.62
N PHE A 111 11.54 -11.10 29.65
CA PHE A 111 12.96 -11.19 29.27
C PHE A 111 13.75 -12.03 30.28
N THR A 112 14.56 -12.95 29.78
CA THR A 112 15.43 -13.82 30.54
C THR A 112 16.86 -13.70 30.03
N LEU A 113 17.79 -13.43 30.93
CA LEU A 113 19.24 -13.51 30.74
C LEU A 113 19.78 -14.58 31.68
N CYS A 114 20.36 -15.65 31.13
CA CYS A 114 20.98 -16.72 31.92
C CYS A 114 22.46 -16.82 31.56
N ILE A 115 23.34 -16.77 32.57
CA ILE A 115 24.78 -16.83 32.40
C ILE A 115 25.30 -18.04 33.16
N GLU A 116 25.90 -18.99 32.45
CA GLU A 116 26.64 -20.10 33.00
C GLU A 116 28.14 -19.81 32.91
N ARG A 117 28.84 -19.87 34.01
CA ARG A 117 30.26 -19.48 34.13
C ARG A 117 31.10 -20.53 34.83
N PRO A 118 32.34 -20.75 34.40
CA PRO A 118 33.24 -21.67 35.09
C PRO A 118 33.68 -21.09 36.47
N LYS A 119 34.17 -22.01 37.32
CA LYS A 119 34.68 -21.62 38.65
C LYS A 119 35.79 -20.56 38.54
N GLY A 120 35.71 -19.52 39.34
CA GLY A 120 36.69 -18.41 39.36
C GLY A 120 36.41 -17.30 38.34
N VAL A 121 35.30 -17.36 37.60
CA VAL A 121 34.83 -16.28 36.75
C VAL A 121 33.62 -15.60 37.36
N THR A 122 33.65 -14.29 37.44
CA THR A 122 32.56 -13.43 37.95
C THR A 122 31.94 -12.65 36.77
N ALA A 123 30.62 -12.57 36.74
CA ALA A 123 29.88 -11.72 35.77
C ALA A 123 29.33 -10.50 36.53
N LEU A 124 29.64 -9.32 36.02
CA LEU A 124 29.08 -8.05 36.49
C LEU A 124 28.15 -7.52 35.40
N ILE A 125 26.94 -7.16 35.78
CA ILE A 125 25.96 -6.57 34.86
C ILE A 125 25.74 -5.13 35.30
N ASP A 126 26.09 -4.23 34.42
CA ASP A 126 25.73 -2.82 34.51
C ASP A 126 24.50 -2.59 33.64
N ALA A 127 23.36 -2.45 34.28
CA ALA A 127 22.07 -2.28 33.56
C ALA A 127 21.31 -1.09 34.17
N ASN A 128 20.86 -0.16 33.35
CA ASN A 128 19.95 0.92 33.75
C ASN A 128 18.62 0.39 34.29
N ALA A 129 18.34 -0.88 34.05
CA ALA A 129 17.13 -1.59 34.48
C ALA A 129 17.30 -2.35 35.80
N ALA A 130 18.32 -2.06 36.62
CA ALA A 130 18.60 -2.77 37.85
C ALA A 130 17.39 -2.89 38.82
N ASN A 131 16.43 -1.98 38.74
CA ASN A 131 15.21 -2.00 39.56
C ASN A 131 14.08 -2.86 38.97
N THR A 132 14.25 -3.43 37.80
CA THR A 132 13.20 -4.20 37.06
C THR A 132 13.59 -5.62 36.76
N LEU A 133 14.85 -6.01 37.01
CA LEU A 133 15.33 -7.38 36.84
C LEU A 133 15.40 -8.09 38.18
N HIS A 134 14.63 -9.18 38.31
CA HIS A 134 14.73 -10.07 39.48
C HIS A 134 15.92 -11.01 39.32
N LYS A 135 16.79 -11.09 40.32
CA LYS A 135 18.00 -11.92 40.29
C LYS A 135 17.79 -13.24 41.03
N LYS A 136 18.22 -14.35 40.47
CA LYS A 136 18.32 -15.64 41.11
C LYS A 136 19.68 -16.27 40.83
N GLU A 137 20.37 -16.75 41.86
CA GLU A 137 21.67 -17.44 41.75
C GLU A 137 21.52 -18.90 42.17
N GLN A 138 22.04 -19.83 41.40
CA GLN A 138 22.10 -21.25 41.72
C GLN A 138 23.55 -21.73 41.69
N GLU A 139 23.95 -22.45 42.67
CA GLU A 139 25.24 -23.13 42.76
C GLU A 139 25.04 -24.64 42.55
N SER A 140 25.41 -25.13 41.35
CA SER A 140 25.75 -26.52 41.09
C SER A 140 27.13 -26.55 40.47
N HIS A 141 27.53 -27.57 39.69
CA HIS A 141 28.88 -27.65 39.12
C HIS A 141 29.32 -26.45 38.27
N ALA A 142 28.38 -25.63 37.83
CA ALA A 142 28.60 -24.31 37.22
C ALA A 142 27.69 -23.29 37.91
N LYS A 143 28.18 -22.04 38.11
CA LYS A 143 27.35 -20.96 38.69
C LYS A 143 26.47 -20.37 37.63
N THR A 144 25.15 -20.60 37.75
CA THR A 144 24.13 -20.03 36.89
C THR A 144 23.52 -18.78 37.51
N LEU A 145 23.53 -17.69 36.76
CA LEU A 145 22.95 -16.42 37.17
C LEU A 145 21.80 -16.07 36.21
N THR A 146 20.58 -15.94 36.71
CA THR A 146 19.38 -15.70 35.90
C THR A 146 18.70 -14.42 36.30
N PHE A 147 18.27 -13.62 35.34
CA PHE A 147 17.55 -12.35 35.53
C PHE A 147 16.22 -12.43 34.79
N TYR A 148 15.16 -11.88 35.38
CA TYR A 148 13.80 -11.87 34.81
C TYR A 148 13.17 -10.50 34.90
N THR A 149 12.25 -10.16 34.02
CA THR A 149 11.45 -8.93 34.07
C THR A 149 10.11 -9.09 34.79
N GLU A 150 9.64 -10.32 34.98
CA GLU A 150 8.38 -10.59 35.68
C GLU A 150 8.57 -11.52 36.89
N ASN A 151 7.72 -11.33 37.90
CA ASN A 151 7.84 -12.06 39.15
C ASN A 151 7.31 -13.48 38.97
N VAL A 152 8.19 -14.43 38.65
CA VAL A 152 7.82 -15.83 38.55
C VAL A 152 8.16 -16.54 39.81
N GLN A 153 7.17 -17.20 40.44
CA GLN A 153 7.44 -18.17 41.49
C GLN A 153 8.33 -19.29 40.94
N SER A 154 9.61 -19.16 41.20
CA SER A 154 10.68 -20.11 41.08
C SER A 154 10.54 -21.31 40.17
N SER A 155 11.13 -21.33 39.01
CA SER A 155 11.70 -22.55 38.49
C SER A 155 13.19 -22.64 38.90
N SER A 156 13.60 -23.75 39.47
CA SER A 156 15.00 -24.13 39.70
C SER A 156 15.64 -24.68 38.45
N ALA A 157 15.31 -24.15 37.29
CA ALA A 157 15.75 -24.65 36.01
C ALA A 157 17.26 -24.41 35.81
N SER A 158 17.95 -25.44 35.39
CA SER A 158 19.33 -25.36 34.91
C SER A 158 19.41 -24.55 33.61
N TYR A 159 20.60 -24.17 33.17
CA TYR A 159 20.81 -23.46 31.91
C TYR A 159 20.18 -24.19 30.69
N ASP A 160 20.39 -25.51 30.61
CA ASP A 160 19.87 -26.29 29.47
C ASP A 160 18.35 -26.51 29.56
N GLU A 161 17.78 -26.66 30.77
CA GLU A 161 16.32 -26.65 30.95
C GLU A 161 15.70 -25.32 30.54
N MET A 162 16.35 -24.21 30.88
CA MET A 162 15.87 -22.89 30.43
C MET A 162 15.90 -22.75 28.91
N LYS A 163 16.98 -23.21 28.27
CA LYS A 163 17.10 -23.22 26.81
C LYS A 163 16.00 -24.10 26.17
N GLN A 164 15.73 -25.28 26.72
CA GLN A 164 14.64 -26.14 26.27
C GLN A 164 13.26 -25.47 26.49
N HIS A 165 13.07 -24.76 27.58
CA HIS A 165 11.81 -24.07 27.88
C HIS A 165 11.48 -22.96 26.87
N LEU A 166 12.50 -22.22 26.43
CA LEU A 166 12.36 -21.21 25.38
C LEU A 166 12.03 -21.82 24.02
N TYR A 167 12.60 -22.99 23.71
CA TYR A 167 12.45 -23.65 22.41
C TYR A 167 11.15 -24.48 22.28
N ALA A 168 10.69 -25.10 23.37
CA ALA A 168 9.61 -26.09 23.37
C ALA A 168 8.28 -25.58 22.73
N PRO A 169 7.84 -24.31 22.90
CA PRO A 169 6.61 -23.83 22.29
C PRO A 169 6.56 -23.98 20.77
N TYR A 170 7.72 -23.94 20.11
CA TYR A 170 7.83 -23.97 18.64
C TYR A 170 7.78 -25.40 18.06
N THR A 171 7.95 -26.41 18.90
CA THR A 171 7.87 -27.83 18.50
C THR A 171 6.55 -28.48 18.86
N GLN A 172 5.70 -27.83 19.67
CA GLN A 172 4.44 -28.38 20.15
C GLN A 172 3.23 -28.12 19.24
N GLN A 173 3.34 -27.14 18.33
CA GLN A 173 2.28 -26.76 17.41
C GLN A 173 2.60 -27.23 15.98
N LEU A 174 3.09 -26.35 15.13
CA LEU A 174 3.52 -26.73 13.79
C LEU A 174 4.97 -27.23 13.83
N PHE A 175 5.19 -28.49 13.58
CA PHE A 175 6.51 -29.09 13.64
C PHE A 175 6.80 -30.00 12.44
N LEU A 176 7.59 -29.51 11.51
CA LEU A 176 8.03 -30.24 10.31
C LEU A 176 9.37 -30.93 10.54
N GLN A 177 9.45 -32.18 10.15
CA GLN A 177 10.65 -32.99 10.07
C GLN A 177 10.76 -33.60 8.68
N SER A 178 11.66 -33.10 7.88
CA SER A 178 11.88 -33.52 6.50
C SER A 178 13.36 -33.69 6.20
N PRO A 179 13.77 -34.25 5.06
CA PRO A 179 15.17 -34.29 4.64
C PRO A 179 15.77 -32.88 4.46
N ASP A 180 14.95 -31.84 4.27
CA ASP A 180 15.38 -30.46 4.15
C ASP A 180 15.51 -29.78 5.52
N THR A 181 16.72 -29.80 6.06
CA THR A 181 17.00 -29.18 7.38
C THR A 181 16.86 -27.67 7.39
N VAL A 182 17.01 -26.98 6.24
CA VAL A 182 16.82 -25.52 6.15
C VAL A 182 15.36 -25.16 6.22
N LEU A 183 14.50 -25.86 5.48
CA LEU A 183 13.06 -25.65 5.56
C LEU A 183 12.53 -25.99 6.97
N ASN A 184 13.02 -27.08 7.59
CA ASN A 184 12.65 -27.42 8.96
C ASN A 184 12.97 -26.27 9.94
N LYS A 185 14.15 -25.67 9.83
CA LYS A 185 14.53 -24.49 10.62
C LYS A 185 13.67 -23.27 10.28
N ALA A 186 13.46 -23.00 8.99
CA ALA A 186 12.67 -21.85 8.55
C ALA A 186 11.24 -21.89 9.07
N VAL A 187 10.60 -23.06 9.11
CA VAL A 187 9.25 -23.24 9.69
C VAL A 187 9.24 -22.86 11.18
N LEU A 188 10.25 -23.22 11.93
CA LEU A 188 10.34 -22.89 13.36
C LEU A 188 10.64 -21.40 13.58
N PHE A 189 11.61 -20.87 12.84
CA PHE A 189 11.95 -19.43 12.91
C PHE A 189 10.83 -18.53 12.40
N SER A 190 10.04 -18.96 11.42
CA SER A 190 8.87 -18.22 10.96
C SER A 190 7.79 -18.12 12.05
N GLN A 191 7.55 -19.18 12.80
CA GLN A 191 6.66 -19.13 13.96
C GLN A 191 7.17 -18.13 15.00
N TYR A 192 8.47 -18.15 15.26
CA TYR A 192 9.10 -17.20 16.19
C TYR A 192 8.99 -15.76 15.70
N LEU A 193 9.17 -15.51 14.40
CA LEU A 193 9.04 -14.18 13.83
C LEU A 193 7.61 -13.64 13.93
N LEU A 194 6.59 -14.49 13.81
CA LEU A 194 5.21 -14.09 14.10
C LEU A 194 5.03 -13.68 15.58
N ASP A 195 5.61 -14.44 16.53
CA ASP A 195 5.54 -14.08 17.94
C ASP A 195 6.27 -12.75 18.22
N LEU A 196 7.41 -12.48 17.55
CA LEU A 196 8.11 -11.19 17.63
C LEU A 196 7.26 -10.03 17.09
N SER A 197 6.38 -10.30 16.14
CA SER A 197 5.53 -9.29 15.50
C SER A 197 4.28 -8.93 16.32
N ASP A 198 3.82 -9.81 17.21
CA ASP A 198 2.61 -9.57 18.01
C ASP A 198 2.85 -8.46 19.05
N ASN A 199 2.22 -7.31 18.88
CA ASN A 199 2.31 -6.21 19.83
C ASN A 199 1.22 -6.24 20.93
N GLY A 200 0.39 -7.33 20.95
CA GLY A 200 -0.76 -7.49 21.84
C GLY A 200 -2.08 -7.01 21.26
N GLU A 201 -2.06 -6.15 20.25
CA GLU A 201 -3.22 -5.68 19.51
C GLU A 201 -3.30 -6.34 18.12
N MET A 202 -2.18 -6.42 17.44
CA MET A 202 -2.07 -6.97 16.08
C MET A 202 -0.69 -7.57 15.84
N MET A 203 -0.56 -8.34 14.77
CA MET A 203 0.73 -8.72 14.19
C MET A 203 1.23 -7.62 13.27
N LEU A 204 2.45 -7.15 13.48
CA LEU A 204 3.10 -6.13 12.66
C LEU A 204 3.63 -6.74 11.35
N CYS A 205 3.50 -5.99 10.24
CA CYS A 205 4.04 -6.44 8.95
C CYS A 205 5.58 -6.42 8.91
N GLU A 206 6.20 -5.52 9.66
CA GLU A 206 7.65 -5.39 9.83
C GLU A 206 8.01 -5.14 11.29
N LEU A 207 9.23 -5.50 11.70
CA LEU A 207 9.64 -5.27 13.10
C LEU A 207 10.18 -3.87 13.38
N PHE A 208 10.70 -3.16 12.38
CA PHE A 208 11.49 -1.94 12.59
C PHE A 208 10.98 -0.71 11.87
N ARG A 209 10.40 -0.83 10.69
CA ARG A 209 10.04 0.31 9.84
C ARG A 209 8.54 0.60 9.88
N TRP A 210 7.72 -0.39 9.55
CA TRP A 210 6.27 -0.28 9.48
C TRP A 210 5.63 -0.95 10.69
N LEU A 211 5.51 -0.20 11.79
CA LEU A 211 4.94 -0.70 13.05
C LEU A 211 3.40 -0.72 13.01
N ASP A 212 2.87 -1.26 11.94
CA ASP A 212 1.44 -1.39 11.65
C ASP A 212 1.20 -2.71 10.93
N THR A 213 -0.07 -3.03 10.61
CA THR A 213 -0.41 -4.09 9.71
C THR A 213 -1.24 -3.55 8.54
N TRP A 214 -0.89 -3.96 7.34
CA TRP A 214 -1.63 -3.63 6.14
C TRP A 214 -2.54 -4.79 5.77
N ALA A 215 -3.74 -4.52 5.21
CA ALA A 215 -4.65 -5.59 4.80
C ALA A 215 -3.99 -6.60 3.85
N ARG A 216 -3.12 -6.12 2.96
CA ARG A 216 -2.31 -6.95 2.07
C ARG A 216 -1.39 -7.90 2.83
N ASP A 217 -0.63 -7.38 3.79
CA ASP A 217 0.31 -8.15 4.60
C ASP A 217 -0.44 -9.13 5.51
N LEU A 218 -1.55 -8.66 6.07
CA LEU A 218 -2.44 -9.52 6.86
C LEU A 218 -2.99 -10.67 6.02
N GLY A 219 -3.62 -10.36 4.87
CA GLY A 219 -4.32 -11.36 4.06
C GLY A 219 -3.41 -12.27 3.24
N SER A 220 -2.17 -11.84 2.93
CA SER A 220 -1.22 -12.66 2.17
C SER A 220 -0.33 -13.54 3.02
N GLY A 221 -0.03 -13.14 4.26
CA GLY A 221 0.96 -13.83 5.08
C GLY A 221 0.61 -13.96 6.56
N LEU A 222 0.43 -12.83 7.26
CA LEU A 222 0.32 -12.84 8.73
C LEU A 222 -0.85 -13.70 9.23
N LEU A 223 -2.07 -13.46 8.74
CA LEU A 223 -3.26 -14.21 9.16
C LEU A 223 -3.20 -15.68 8.72
N PRO A 224 -2.92 -15.98 7.43
CA PRO A 224 -2.79 -17.37 7.01
C PRO A 224 -1.75 -18.16 7.80
N GLY A 225 -0.57 -17.59 8.00
CA GLY A 225 0.50 -18.23 8.76
C GLY A 225 0.20 -18.37 10.25
N GLY A 226 -0.45 -17.35 10.82
CA GLY A 226 -0.93 -17.41 12.21
C GLY A 226 -1.91 -18.56 12.41
N LEU A 227 -2.88 -18.71 11.52
CA LEU A 227 -3.84 -19.81 11.54
C LEU A 227 -3.16 -21.17 11.33
N ALA A 228 -2.30 -21.30 10.31
CA ALA A 228 -1.59 -22.54 10.00
C ALA A 228 -0.66 -23.02 11.13
N SER A 229 -0.15 -22.09 11.94
CA SER A 229 0.73 -22.38 13.07
C SER A 229 0.04 -22.41 14.45
N GLY A 230 -1.32 -22.36 14.48
CA GLY A 230 -2.08 -22.42 15.73
C GLY A 230 -2.13 -21.12 16.52
N ARG A 231 -1.76 -19.99 15.91
CA ARG A 231 -1.82 -18.63 16.50
C ARG A 231 -3.13 -17.92 16.17
N SER A 232 -4.23 -18.66 16.28
CA SER A 232 -5.57 -18.20 15.86
C SER A 232 -6.01 -16.92 16.55
N GLU A 233 -5.66 -16.73 17.83
CA GLU A 233 -6.03 -15.53 18.58
C GLU A 233 -5.28 -14.28 18.07
N MET A 234 -3.99 -14.41 17.72
CA MET A 234 -3.22 -13.32 17.10
C MET A 234 -3.81 -12.96 15.72
N ALA A 235 -4.15 -13.96 14.92
CA ALA A 235 -4.79 -13.79 13.62
C ALA A 235 -6.15 -13.08 13.75
N ARG A 236 -6.98 -13.48 14.71
CA ARG A 236 -8.29 -12.88 15.00
C ARG A 236 -8.16 -11.39 15.39
N ARG A 237 -7.29 -11.07 16.34
CA ARG A 237 -7.07 -9.68 16.78
C ARG A 237 -6.59 -8.80 15.61
N SER A 238 -5.68 -9.32 14.79
CA SER A 238 -5.16 -8.58 13.63
C SER A 238 -6.25 -8.32 12.59
N LEU A 239 -7.18 -9.28 12.38
CA LEU A 239 -8.33 -9.10 11.50
C LEU A 239 -9.31 -8.05 12.07
N GLU A 240 -9.61 -8.11 13.36
CA GLU A 240 -10.45 -7.12 14.03
C GLU A 240 -9.83 -5.70 13.97
N TYR A 241 -8.51 -5.62 14.09
CA TYR A 241 -7.79 -4.36 13.94
C TYR A 241 -7.93 -3.79 12.52
N ASP A 242 -7.75 -4.63 11.48
CA ASP A 242 -7.94 -4.22 10.10
C ASP A 242 -9.37 -3.75 9.82
N LEU A 243 -10.37 -4.49 10.31
CA LEU A 243 -11.79 -4.16 10.15
C LEU A 243 -12.21 -2.84 10.82
N LYS A 244 -11.54 -2.43 11.89
CA LYS A 244 -11.81 -1.13 12.53
C LYS A 244 -11.56 0.05 11.58
N ARG A 245 -10.69 -0.12 10.58
CA ARG A 245 -10.40 0.91 9.57
C ARG A 245 -11.59 1.16 8.63
N TYR A 246 -12.42 0.14 8.43
CA TYR A 246 -13.61 0.24 7.58
C TYR A 246 -14.85 0.61 8.39
N ALA A 247 -14.89 0.24 9.67
CA ALA A 247 -16.04 0.45 10.54
C ALA A 247 -16.27 1.95 10.79
N GLY A 248 -17.49 2.41 10.56
CA GLY A 248 -17.87 3.82 10.75
C GLY A 248 -17.47 4.76 9.61
N MET A 249 -16.82 4.27 8.58
CA MET A 249 -16.55 5.02 7.35
C MET A 249 -17.57 4.64 6.28
N ASN A 250 -18.11 5.65 5.58
CA ASN A 250 -18.98 5.42 4.43
C ASN A 250 -18.15 5.53 3.15
N PRO A 251 -18.09 4.50 2.27
CA PRO A 251 -17.39 4.57 1.01
C PRO A 251 -17.83 5.75 0.12
N GLU A 252 -19.07 6.18 0.23
CA GLU A 252 -19.59 7.34 -0.50
C GLU A 252 -18.91 8.65 -0.08
N ASP A 253 -18.56 8.78 1.20
CA ASP A 253 -17.81 9.93 1.70
C ASP A 253 -16.34 9.86 1.30
N CYS A 254 -15.90 8.65 0.92
CA CYS A 254 -14.55 8.34 0.46
C CYS A 254 -14.50 8.12 -1.06
N LYS A 255 -15.43 8.67 -1.85
CA LYS A 255 -15.53 8.46 -3.31
C LYS A 255 -14.20 8.61 -4.06
N ASN A 256 -13.29 9.29 -3.44
CA ASN A 256 -11.99 9.68 -3.97
C ASN A 256 -10.84 9.19 -3.14
N SER A 257 -11.11 8.48 -2.06
CA SER A 257 -10.08 7.82 -1.29
C SER A 257 -9.94 6.40 -1.80
N ASN A 258 -8.72 6.01 -2.00
CA ASN A 258 -8.34 4.63 -2.05
C ASN A 258 -8.64 3.99 -0.69
N ASP A 259 -8.63 2.69 -0.66
CA ASP A 259 -8.80 1.88 0.52
C ASP A 259 -8.04 2.45 1.75
N PRO A 260 -8.72 2.79 2.82
CA PRO A 260 -8.09 3.37 4.01
C PRO A 260 -7.04 2.46 4.63
N SER A 261 -7.13 1.14 4.43
CA SER A 261 -6.16 0.19 4.99
C SER A 261 -4.84 0.15 4.22
N GLN A 262 -4.79 0.71 3.03
CA GLN A 262 -3.63 0.68 2.13
C GLN A 262 -3.07 2.06 1.81
N GLY A 263 -3.55 3.10 2.52
CA GLY A 263 -3.03 4.43 2.28
C GLY A 263 -3.09 4.88 0.83
N GLY A 264 -4.11 4.44 0.10
CA GLY A 264 -4.30 4.87 -1.26
C GLY A 264 -4.09 3.84 -2.35
N THR A 265 -3.79 2.58 -2.00
CA THR A 265 -3.82 1.47 -2.94
C THR A 265 -5.14 0.69 -2.83
N SER A 266 -5.52 0.09 -3.92
CA SER A 266 -6.86 -0.39 -4.13
C SER A 266 -7.21 -1.74 -3.57
N SER A 267 -6.23 -2.48 -3.14
CA SER A 267 -6.42 -3.91 -2.96
C SER A 267 -6.75 -4.33 -1.54
N GLY A 268 -6.74 -3.41 -0.60
CA GLY A 268 -6.95 -3.74 0.80
C GLY A 268 -8.24 -4.52 1.03
N ILE A 269 -9.34 -4.06 0.44
CA ILE A 269 -10.63 -4.74 0.59
C ILE A 269 -10.61 -6.19 0.06
N GLY A 270 -9.86 -6.46 -1.02
CA GLY A 270 -9.70 -7.81 -1.57
C GLY A 270 -8.95 -8.72 -0.59
N TRP A 271 -7.90 -8.20 0.03
CA TRP A 271 -7.15 -8.90 1.06
C TRP A 271 -7.95 -9.10 2.35
N THR A 272 -8.72 -8.09 2.77
CA THR A 272 -9.61 -8.18 3.94
C THR A 272 -10.71 -9.24 3.71
N ALA A 273 -11.36 -9.26 2.55
CA ALA A 273 -12.35 -10.29 2.22
C ALA A 273 -11.74 -11.71 2.23
N ARG A 274 -10.53 -11.88 1.70
CA ARG A 274 -9.79 -13.15 1.80
C ARG A 274 -9.49 -13.52 3.25
N SER A 275 -9.10 -12.54 4.07
CA SER A 275 -8.82 -12.75 5.51
C SER A 275 -10.05 -13.19 6.27
N ILE A 276 -11.21 -12.57 6.05
CA ILE A 276 -12.49 -12.93 6.65
C ILE A 276 -12.86 -14.36 6.29
N TRP A 277 -12.81 -14.69 4.98
CA TRP A 277 -13.14 -16.03 4.53
C TRP A 277 -12.21 -17.09 5.11
N LYS A 278 -10.89 -16.84 5.06
CA LYS A 278 -9.91 -17.79 5.60
C LYS A 278 -10.03 -17.96 7.11
N HIS A 279 -10.25 -16.87 7.85
CA HIS A 279 -10.51 -16.94 9.29
C HIS A 279 -11.75 -17.77 9.60
N TYR A 280 -12.84 -17.58 8.85
CA TYR A 280 -14.05 -18.37 9.00
C TYR A 280 -13.85 -19.86 8.75
N LEU A 281 -13.09 -20.23 7.71
CA LEU A 281 -12.77 -21.65 7.44
C LEU A 281 -12.06 -22.31 8.62
N TYR A 282 -11.23 -21.56 9.35
CA TYR A 282 -10.51 -22.06 10.52
C TYR A 282 -11.37 -22.03 11.80
N SER A 283 -12.10 -20.95 12.04
CA SER A 283 -12.84 -20.75 13.29
C SER A 283 -14.21 -21.42 13.31
N GLY A 284 -14.92 -21.46 12.18
CA GLY A 284 -16.32 -21.88 12.10
C GLY A 284 -17.31 -20.89 12.72
N ASP A 285 -16.86 -19.71 13.17
CA ASP A 285 -17.70 -18.70 13.81
C ASP A 285 -18.53 -17.91 12.77
N ARG A 286 -19.75 -18.41 12.52
CA ARG A 286 -20.70 -17.78 11.60
C ARG A 286 -21.15 -16.39 12.08
N GLY A 287 -21.26 -16.19 13.40
CA GLY A 287 -21.66 -14.89 13.95
C GLY A 287 -20.61 -13.81 13.72
N GLN A 288 -19.32 -14.18 13.82
CA GLN A 288 -18.22 -13.28 13.44
C GLN A 288 -18.22 -13.03 11.93
N LEU A 289 -18.39 -14.06 11.09
CA LEU A 289 -18.49 -13.91 9.64
C LEU A 289 -19.55 -12.88 9.23
N GLU A 290 -20.74 -12.93 9.84
CA GLU A 290 -21.83 -12.01 9.55
C GLU A 290 -21.49 -10.57 9.93
N ARG A 291 -20.91 -10.35 11.12
CA ARG A 291 -20.43 -9.04 11.55
C ARG A 291 -19.37 -8.47 10.60
N ASP A 292 -18.35 -9.26 10.30
CA ASP A 292 -17.22 -8.85 9.48
C ASP A 292 -17.65 -8.53 8.04
N ALA A 293 -18.51 -9.37 7.45
CA ALA A 293 -19.10 -9.14 6.14
C ALA A 293 -19.93 -7.85 6.09
N SER A 294 -20.69 -7.55 7.14
CA SER A 294 -21.51 -6.33 7.21
C SER A 294 -20.67 -5.06 7.13
N ILE A 295 -19.47 -5.07 7.72
CA ILE A 295 -18.53 -3.93 7.69
C ILE A 295 -18.01 -3.68 6.29
N ILE A 296 -17.65 -4.72 5.55
CA ILE A 296 -16.98 -4.54 4.25
C ILE A 296 -17.95 -4.51 3.05
N ARG A 297 -19.20 -4.92 3.20
CA ARG A 297 -20.19 -4.98 2.11
C ARG A 297 -20.36 -3.65 1.35
N PRO A 298 -20.44 -2.46 2.00
CA PRO A 298 -20.48 -1.18 1.30
C PRO A 298 -19.23 -0.93 0.45
N TRP A 299 -18.06 -1.36 0.93
CA TRP A 299 -16.80 -1.22 0.23
C TRP A 299 -16.70 -2.13 -0.99
N VAL A 300 -17.22 -3.35 -0.90
CA VAL A 300 -17.31 -4.26 -2.05
C VAL A 300 -18.17 -3.64 -3.15
N LYS A 301 -19.31 -3.05 -2.80
CA LYS A 301 -20.18 -2.33 -3.72
C LYS A 301 -19.42 -1.17 -4.40
N HIS A 302 -18.69 -0.38 -3.63
CA HIS A 302 -17.89 0.73 -4.14
C HIS A 302 -16.82 0.27 -5.17
N TRP A 303 -16.20 -0.90 -4.94
CA TRP A 303 -15.23 -1.45 -5.89
C TRP A 303 -15.88 -1.97 -7.18
N ILE A 304 -17.07 -2.55 -7.09
CA ILE A 304 -17.85 -2.98 -8.27
C ILE A 304 -18.15 -1.78 -9.18
N GLU A 305 -18.42 -0.62 -8.62
CA GLU A 305 -18.74 0.61 -9.34
C GLU A 305 -17.54 1.22 -10.11
N ARG A 306 -16.32 0.71 -9.92
CA ARG A 306 -15.11 1.16 -10.64
C ARG A 306 -14.91 0.50 -12.00
N ASP A 307 -15.73 -0.43 -12.39
CA ASP A 307 -15.84 -0.90 -13.77
C ASP A 307 -16.76 0.05 -14.56
N TYR A 308 -16.23 1.26 -14.83
CA TYR A 308 -17.03 2.38 -15.37
C TYR A 308 -17.56 2.17 -16.76
N ASP A 309 -16.78 1.51 -17.65
CA ASP A 309 -17.15 1.23 -19.03
C ASP A 309 -17.78 -0.15 -19.20
N SER A 310 -17.97 -0.84 -18.09
CA SER A 310 -18.58 -2.18 -18.05
C SER A 310 -17.83 -3.22 -18.91
N ASP A 311 -16.52 -3.09 -19.03
CA ASP A 311 -15.69 -4.08 -19.75
C ASP A 311 -15.23 -5.24 -18.87
N GLY A 312 -15.54 -5.21 -17.58
CA GLY A 312 -15.20 -6.21 -16.58
C GLY A 312 -13.89 -5.94 -15.84
N LEU A 313 -13.22 -4.82 -16.11
CA LEU A 313 -11.99 -4.42 -15.46
C LEU A 313 -12.20 -3.13 -14.68
N ILE A 314 -11.62 -3.06 -13.49
CA ILE A 314 -11.55 -1.81 -12.75
C ILE A 314 -10.42 -0.94 -13.29
N ILE A 315 -10.68 0.37 -13.36
CA ILE A 315 -9.77 1.35 -13.92
C ILE A 315 -9.34 2.35 -12.86
N ASP A 316 -8.19 2.99 -13.07
CA ASP A 316 -7.58 3.97 -12.17
C ASP A 316 -7.29 3.42 -10.77
N VAL A 317 -6.94 2.16 -10.74
CA VAL A 317 -6.65 1.41 -9.54
C VAL A 317 -5.34 0.65 -9.73
N THR A 318 -4.47 0.76 -8.75
CA THR A 318 -3.18 0.07 -8.74
C THR A 318 -3.04 -0.77 -7.49
N GLU A 319 -2.15 -1.74 -7.53
CA GLU A 319 -1.80 -2.60 -6.42
C GLU A 319 -0.36 -2.29 -5.94
N PHE A 320 0.02 -2.79 -4.79
CA PHE A 320 1.38 -2.61 -4.28
C PHE A 320 2.47 -3.08 -5.25
N MET A 321 2.24 -4.18 -5.96
CA MET A 321 3.13 -4.67 -7.00
C MET A 321 3.31 -3.69 -8.17
N ASP A 322 2.41 -2.75 -8.28
CA ASP A 322 2.43 -1.68 -9.28
C ASP A 322 3.08 -0.39 -8.74
N HIS A 323 3.80 -0.48 -7.61
CA HIS A 323 4.39 0.68 -6.95
C HIS A 323 5.25 1.55 -7.89
N MET A 324 6.02 0.93 -8.76
CA MET A 324 6.78 1.65 -9.79
C MET A 324 5.87 2.36 -10.80
N ILE A 325 4.72 1.79 -11.08
CA ILE A 325 3.70 2.35 -11.95
C ILE A 325 2.96 3.46 -11.23
N MET A 326 2.69 3.30 -9.93
CA MET A 326 2.04 4.32 -9.09
C MET A 326 2.83 5.63 -9.05
N MET A 327 4.13 5.57 -9.18
CA MET A 327 4.97 6.77 -9.29
C MET A 327 4.79 7.50 -10.61
N LEU A 328 4.16 6.87 -11.59
CA LEU A 328 3.92 7.36 -12.93
C LEU A 328 2.44 7.59 -13.23
N THR A 329 1.55 7.28 -12.30
CA THR A 329 0.14 7.09 -12.60
C THR A 329 -0.55 8.30 -13.14
N THR A 330 -1.33 8.00 -14.12
CA THR A 330 -2.22 8.86 -14.80
C THR A 330 -3.60 8.21 -14.83
N ASN A 331 -4.57 8.90 -15.34
CA ASN A 331 -5.87 8.33 -15.64
C ASN A 331 -5.80 7.26 -16.73
N GLY A 332 -6.73 6.36 -16.67
CA GLY A 332 -6.90 5.33 -17.69
C GLY A 332 -5.95 4.15 -17.52
N VAL A 333 -5.27 4.05 -16.36
CA VAL A 333 -4.46 2.88 -16.05
C VAL A 333 -5.34 1.73 -15.53
N THR A 334 -5.12 0.54 -16.04
CA THR A 334 -5.67 -0.69 -15.49
C THR A 334 -4.57 -1.73 -15.42
N THR A 335 -4.39 -2.35 -14.25
CA THR A 335 -3.27 -3.27 -14.03
C THR A 335 -3.74 -4.70 -13.86
N LEU A 336 -2.90 -5.64 -14.25
CA LEU A 336 -3.12 -7.07 -14.03
C LEU A 336 -3.29 -7.38 -12.54
N ALA A 337 -2.41 -6.79 -11.70
CA ALA A 337 -2.43 -7.04 -10.26
C ALA A 337 -3.74 -6.57 -9.61
N ALA A 338 -4.18 -5.33 -9.89
CA ALA A 338 -5.41 -4.80 -9.32
C ALA A 338 -6.64 -5.60 -9.76
N ASN A 339 -6.70 -6.01 -11.04
CA ASN A 339 -7.81 -6.79 -11.55
C ASN A 339 -7.79 -8.25 -11.08
N ALA A 340 -6.61 -8.84 -10.87
CA ALA A 340 -6.51 -10.14 -10.21
C ALA A 340 -7.03 -10.07 -8.76
N MET A 341 -6.70 -9.01 -8.02
CA MET A 341 -7.24 -8.79 -6.68
C MET A 341 -8.74 -8.55 -6.68
N TYR A 342 -9.25 -7.80 -7.65
CA TYR A 342 -10.69 -7.58 -7.81
C TYR A 342 -11.43 -8.89 -8.12
N ALA A 343 -10.91 -9.74 -9.00
CA ALA A 343 -11.47 -11.07 -9.22
C ALA A 343 -11.45 -11.91 -7.92
N GLY A 344 -10.35 -11.85 -7.16
CA GLY A 344 -10.24 -12.50 -5.84
C GLY A 344 -11.25 -11.97 -4.83
N LEU A 345 -11.49 -10.66 -4.79
CA LEU A 345 -12.50 -10.01 -3.95
C LEU A 345 -13.89 -10.57 -4.26
N LEU A 346 -14.29 -10.54 -5.53
CA LEU A 346 -15.60 -11.02 -5.99
C LEU A 346 -15.82 -12.50 -5.64
N LEU A 347 -14.78 -13.32 -5.84
CA LEU A 347 -14.80 -14.75 -5.49
C LEU A 347 -14.99 -14.96 -3.99
N ASN A 348 -14.11 -14.39 -3.16
CA ASN A 348 -14.16 -14.59 -1.72
C ASN A 348 -15.47 -14.06 -1.12
N PHE A 349 -15.92 -12.88 -1.58
CA PHE A 349 -17.14 -12.29 -1.06
C PHE A 349 -18.38 -13.05 -1.53
N SER A 350 -18.36 -13.66 -2.73
CA SER A 350 -19.42 -14.57 -3.17
C SER A 350 -19.55 -15.80 -2.28
N LEU A 351 -18.41 -16.35 -1.81
CA LEU A 351 -18.40 -17.49 -0.86
C LEU A 351 -18.95 -17.07 0.51
N ILE A 352 -18.59 -15.89 1.00
CA ILE A 352 -19.10 -15.31 2.25
C ILE A 352 -20.63 -15.14 2.17
N GLU A 353 -21.13 -14.49 1.12
CA GLU A 353 -22.57 -14.25 0.94
C GLU A 353 -23.35 -15.56 0.78
N ASN A 354 -22.78 -16.56 0.09
CA ASN A 354 -23.38 -17.90 0.00
C ASN A 354 -23.51 -18.58 1.37
N GLU A 355 -22.46 -18.52 2.17
CA GLU A 355 -22.46 -19.10 3.52
C GLU A 355 -23.45 -18.41 4.45
N LEU A 356 -23.63 -17.09 4.29
CA LEU A 356 -24.63 -16.31 5.02
C LEU A 356 -26.07 -16.55 4.53
N GLY A 357 -26.26 -17.23 3.41
CA GLY A 357 -27.57 -17.56 2.82
C GLY A 357 -28.10 -16.50 1.86
N HIS A 358 -27.27 -15.51 1.47
CA HIS A 358 -27.63 -14.46 0.51
C HIS A 358 -27.36 -14.94 -0.92
N ILE A 359 -28.14 -15.93 -1.38
CA ILE A 359 -27.89 -16.70 -2.61
C ILE A 359 -27.86 -15.80 -3.87
N ASP A 360 -28.79 -14.85 -3.99
CA ASP A 360 -28.87 -13.94 -5.14
C ASP A 360 -27.64 -13.03 -5.22
N ALA A 361 -27.20 -12.47 -4.08
CA ALA A 361 -25.99 -11.66 -4.01
C ALA A 361 -24.74 -12.47 -4.36
N SER A 362 -24.62 -13.68 -3.84
CA SER A 362 -23.55 -14.62 -4.18
C SER A 362 -23.54 -14.94 -5.67
N GLY A 363 -24.69 -15.22 -6.26
CA GLY A 363 -24.84 -15.49 -7.69
C GLY A 363 -24.41 -14.31 -8.58
N HIS A 364 -24.81 -13.09 -8.20
CA HIS A 364 -24.40 -11.87 -8.88
C HIS A 364 -22.88 -11.64 -8.81
N LEU A 365 -22.30 -11.76 -7.63
CA LEU A 365 -20.85 -11.64 -7.45
C LEU A 365 -20.07 -12.67 -8.26
N ARG A 366 -20.58 -13.89 -8.37
CA ARG A 366 -19.98 -14.93 -9.22
C ARG A 366 -20.01 -14.57 -10.71
N GLN A 367 -21.12 -14.01 -11.18
CA GLN A 367 -21.20 -13.53 -12.58
C GLN A 367 -20.21 -12.39 -12.85
N LEU A 368 -20.05 -11.46 -11.91
CA LEU A 368 -19.06 -10.40 -12.03
C LEU A 368 -17.63 -10.96 -12.02
N HIS A 369 -17.34 -11.93 -11.14
CA HIS A 369 -16.05 -12.63 -11.13
C HIS A 369 -15.74 -13.26 -12.48
N ASP A 370 -16.67 -14.03 -13.05
CA ASP A 370 -16.47 -14.72 -14.31
C ASP A 370 -16.25 -13.73 -15.47
N ARG A 371 -16.98 -12.60 -15.45
CA ARG A 371 -16.78 -11.50 -16.40
C ARG A 371 -15.39 -10.88 -16.26
N THR A 372 -14.94 -10.61 -15.04
CA THR A 372 -13.61 -10.06 -14.77
C THR A 372 -12.49 -11.03 -15.19
N VAL A 373 -12.63 -12.31 -14.87
CA VAL A 373 -11.67 -13.35 -15.32
C VAL A 373 -11.60 -13.42 -16.84
N ASN A 374 -12.74 -13.37 -17.53
CA ASN A 374 -12.77 -13.31 -18.99
C ASN A 374 -12.08 -12.04 -19.51
N ALA A 375 -12.35 -10.87 -18.94
CA ALA A 375 -11.75 -9.61 -19.34
C ALA A 375 -10.23 -9.60 -19.13
N ILE A 376 -9.72 -10.12 -18.01
CA ILE A 376 -8.29 -10.29 -17.75
C ILE A 376 -7.64 -11.13 -18.84
N ASN A 377 -8.23 -12.29 -19.17
CA ASN A 377 -7.67 -13.22 -20.13
C ASN A 377 -7.75 -12.73 -21.58
N THR A 378 -8.61 -11.80 -21.90
CA THR A 378 -8.74 -11.20 -23.24
C THR A 378 -7.94 -9.91 -23.39
N THR A 379 -7.67 -9.20 -22.30
CA THR A 379 -6.99 -7.90 -22.33
C THR A 379 -5.49 -8.03 -22.11
N TYR A 380 -5.07 -8.83 -21.13
CA TYR A 380 -3.65 -8.89 -20.72
C TYR A 380 -2.89 -10.06 -21.34
N TRP A 381 -3.56 -11.13 -21.78
CA TRP A 381 -2.87 -12.28 -22.32
C TRP A 381 -2.09 -11.94 -23.61
N ASN A 382 -0.79 -12.24 -23.58
CA ASN A 382 0.09 -12.12 -24.75
C ASN A 382 0.36 -13.51 -25.32
N GLU A 383 -0.35 -13.82 -26.43
CA GLU A 383 -0.29 -15.14 -27.05
C GLU A 383 1.10 -15.47 -27.61
N GLU A 384 1.78 -14.48 -28.15
CA GLU A 384 3.13 -14.66 -28.72
C GLU A 384 4.18 -14.97 -27.64
N LYS A 385 4.13 -14.21 -26.53
CA LYS A 385 5.13 -14.29 -25.46
C LYS A 385 4.78 -15.33 -24.39
N GLY A 386 3.54 -15.75 -24.28
CA GLY A 386 3.08 -16.78 -23.35
C GLY A 386 3.01 -16.33 -21.89
N TYR A 387 2.71 -15.05 -21.66
CA TYR A 387 2.47 -14.50 -20.32
C TYR A 387 1.42 -13.39 -20.37
N PHE A 388 0.99 -12.90 -19.21
CA PHE A 388 0.08 -11.76 -19.11
C PHE A 388 0.87 -10.47 -19.01
N ASN A 389 0.56 -9.49 -19.86
CA ASN A 389 1.09 -8.13 -19.74
C ASN A 389 0.68 -7.51 -18.41
N ASN A 390 1.55 -6.75 -17.77
CA ASN A 390 1.31 -6.28 -16.40
C ASN A 390 0.31 -5.13 -16.29
N MET A 391 0.17 -4.31 -17.33
CA MET A 391 -0.79 -3.20 -17.31
C MET A 391 -1.22 -2.78 -18.71
N LYS A 392 -2.30 -2.02 -18.75
CA LYS A 392 -2.82 -1.29 -19.90
C LYS A 392 -3.02 0.17 -19.50
N LEU A 393 -2.62 1.09 -20.36
CA LEU A 393 -2.92 2.51 -20.24
C LEU A 393 -3.72 2.93 -21.47
N TRP A 394 -4.97 3.25 -21.29
CA TRP A 394 -5.95 3.45 -22.36
C TRP A 394 -6.00 2.22 -23.30
N ASP A 395 -5.51 2.34 -24.51
CA ASP A 395 -5.43 1.28 -25.53
C ASP A 395 -4.07 0.59 -25.65
N ILE A 396 -3.08 1.02 -24.82
CA ILE A 396 -1.72 0.53 -24.90
C ILE A 396 -1.44 -0.45 -23.81
N VAL A 397 -0.92 -1.60 -24.19
CA VAL A 397 -0.57 -2.68 -23.27
C VAL A 397 0.93 -2.74 -23.08
N SER A 398 1.37 -2.78 -21.82
CA SER A 398 2.78 -2.98 -21.47
C SER A 398 3.21 -4.41 -21.76
N GLU A 399 4.34 -4.55 -22.42
CA GLU A 399 4.93 -5.87 -22.70
C GLU A 399 5.87 -6.38 -21.60
N ARG A 400 5.73 -5.88 -20.35
CA ARG A 400 6.51 -6.38 -19.23
C ARG A 400 5.81 -7.51 -18.50
N SER A 401 6.60 -8.39 -17.93
CA SER A 401 6.16 -9.44 -17.03
C SER A 401 6.51 -9.05 -15.59
N SER A 402 5.50 -8.77 -14.78
CA SER A 402 5.63 -8.63 -13.32
C SER A 402 5.41 -9.98 -12.68
N GLN A 403 6.42 -10.50 -12.00
CA GLN A 403 6.37 -11.80 -11.32
C GLN A 403 5.23 -11.86 -10.29
N ALA A 404 5.08 -10.83 -9.45
CA ALA A 404 4.03 -10.81 -8.43
C ALA A 404 2.62 -10.74 -9.03
N SER A 405 2.42 -9.94 -10.11
CA SER A 405 1.11 -9.84 -10.79
C SER A 405 0.71 -11.14 -11.46
N GLN A 406 1.65 -11.83 -12.13
CA GLN A 406 1.43 -13.16 -12.68
C GLN A 406 1.05 -14.15 -11.58
N SER A 407 1.85 -14.19 -10.50
CA SER A 407 1.61 -15.10 -9.39
C SER A 407 0.27 -14.88 -8.72
N GLN A 408 -0.14 -13.63 -8.54
CA GLN A 408 -1.44 -13.28 -7.95
C GLN A 408 -2.60 -13.79 -8.80
N LEU A 409 -2.53 -13.62 -10.12
CA LEU A 409 -3.53 -14.14 -11.05
C LEU A 409 -3.63 -15.67 -10.95
N LEU A 410 -2.49 -16.35 -10.97
CA LEU A 410 -2.44 -17.82 -10.94
C LEU A 410 -2.89 -18.38 -9.59
N LYS A 411 -2.58 -17.73 -8.47
CA LYS A 411 -3.01 -18.17 -7.13
C LYS A 411 -4.52 -18.27 -7.00
N ILE A 412 -5.26 -17.34 -7.59
CA ILE A 412 -6.73 -17.33 -7.54
C ILE A 412 -7.38 -18.20 -8.61
N GLY A 413 -6.58 -18.86 -9.44
CA GLY A 413 -7.08 -19.72 -10.50
C GLY A 413 -7.81 -19.01 -11.65
N ALA A 414 -7.49 -17.71 -11.88
CA ALA A 414 -8.19 -16.87 -12.85
C ALA A 414 -7.73 -17.05 -14.30
N THR A 415 -7.18 -18.21 -14.65
CA THR A 415 -6.83 -18.57 -16.04
C THR A 415 -6.84 -20.08 -16.22
N ASP A 416 -6.82 -20.51 -17.47
CA ASP A 416 -6.77 -21.94 -17.81
C ASP A 416 -5.39 -22.57 -17.58
N PRO A 417 -5.30 -23.90 -17.42
CA PRO A 417 -4.07 -24.59 -17.11
C PRO A 417 -2.95 -24.43 -18.17
N GLU A 418 -3.31 -24.26 -19.45
CA GLU A 418 -2.29 -24.11 -20.51
C GLU A 418 -1.61 -22.75 -20.42
N ARG A 419 -2.39 -21.66 -20.30
CA ARG A 419 -1.86 -20.31 -20.11
C ARG A 419 -1.06 -20.20 -18.82
N ALA A 420 -1.57 -20.81 -17.74
CA ALA A 420 -0.85 -20.87 -16.48
C ALA A 420 0.51 -21.55 -16.63
N ARG A 421 0.57 -22.71 -17.27
CA ARG A 421 1.82 -23.41 -17.53
C ARG A 421 2.79 -22.57 -18.37
N ARG A 422 2.33 -21.96 -19.46
CA ARG A 422 3.16 -21.08 -20.30
C ARG A 422 3.72 -19.90 -19.52
N THR A 423 2.91 -19.30 -18.67
CA THR A 423 3.33 -18.20 -17.79
C THR A 423 4.40 -18.67 -16.79
N LEU A 424 4.20 -19.81 -16.14
CA LEU A 424 5.17 -20.36 -15.20
C LEU A 424 6.49 -20.76 -15.87
N ASP A 425 6.41 -21.33 -17.09
CA ASP A 425 7.60 -21.65 -17.90
C ASP A 425 8.37 -20.36 -18.29
N PHE A 426 7.63 -19.29 -18.64
CA PHE A 426 8.24 -17.99 -18.93
C PHE A 426 8.95 -17.42 -17.72
N LEU A 427 8.28 -17.39 -16.54
CA LEU A 427 8.88 -16.90 -15.29
C LEU A 427 10.14 -17.69 -14.94
N LYS A 428 10.09 -19.02 -15.01
CA LYS A 428 11.25 -19.87 -14.75
C LYS A 428 12.43 -19.58 -15.67
N LYS A 429 12.16 -19.33 -16.95
CA LYS A 429 13.20 -19.06 -17.96
C LYS A 429 13.80 -17.67 -17.85
N ASN A 430 13.00 -16.65 -17.51
CA ASN A 430 13.38 -15.25 -17.70
C ASN A 430 13.53 -14.46 -16.38
N ASN A 431 12.84 -14.89 -15.30
CA ASN A 431 12.87 -14.19 -14.03
C ASN A 431 13.75 -14.89 -12.98
N TRP A 432 14.01 -16.21 -13.10
CA TRP A 432 14.77 -16.90 -12.07
C TRP A 432 16.27 -16.67 -12.18
N ASN A 433 16.89 -16.49 -11.03
CA ASN A 433 18.33 -16.65 -10.82
C ASN A 433 18.58 -17.62 -9.65
N GLU A 434 19.83 -17.74 -9.18
CA GLU A 434 20.19 -18.65 -8.09
C GLU A 434 19.60 -18.29 -6.72
N TYR A 435 19.05 -17.08 -6.55
CA TYR A 435 18.48 -16.57 -5.28
C TYR A 435 16.96 -16.47 -5.30
N GLY A 436 16.32 -16.52 -6.47
CA GLY A 436 14.87 -16.48 -6.58
C GLY A 436 14.37 -15.91 -7.90
N SER A 437 13.10 -15.57 -7.93
CA SER A 437 12.42 -14.96 -9.06
C SER A 437 12.48 -13.44 -8.98
N ILE A 438 12.96 -12.82 -10.05
CA ILE A 438 13.13 -11.37 -10.16
C ILE A 438 11.77 -10.70 -10.37
N THR A 439 11.52 -9.58 -9.70
CA THR A 439 10.25 -8.88 -9.63
C THR A 439 9.66 -8.48 -10.98
N ILE A 440 10.46 -7.96 -11.90
CA ILE A 440 9.99 -7.49 -13.21
C ILE A 440 11.05 -7.69 -14.29
N VAL A 441 10.62 -8.12 -15.46
CA VAL A 441 11.47 -8.35 -16.64
C VAL A 441 10.74 -7.86 -17.90
N PRO A 442 11.39 -7.07 -18.75
CA PRO A 442 12.64 -6.36 -18.51
C PRO A 442 12.49 -5.24 -17.45
N ARG A 443 13.62 -4.74 -16.95
CA ARG A 443 13.64 -3.65 -15.96
C ARG A 443 12.92 -2.40 -16.46
N MET A 444 12.44 -1.57 -15.54
CA MET A 444 11.94 -0.23 -15.84
C MET A 444 13.11 0.76 -15.83
N ASN A 445 13.42 1.36 -16.99
CA ASN A 445 14.62 2.19 -17.15
C ASN A 445 14.51 3.57 -16.51
N HIS A 446 13.30 4.10 -16.37
CA HIS A 446 13.02 5.39 -15.73
C HIS A 446 12.92 5.31 -14.21
N VAL A 447 12.85 4.11 -13.65
CA VAL A 447 12.81 3.88 -12.20
C VAL A 447 14.21 3.50 -11.72
N SER A 448 14.64 4.12 -10.63
CA SER A 448 15.95 3.82 -10.03
C SER A 448 16.07 2.32 -9.71
N LEU A 449 17.27 1.74 -9.95
CA LEU A 449 17.60 0.39 -9.47
C LEU A 449 17.66 0.29 -7.93
N LYS A 450 17.62 1.45 -7.24
CA LYS A 450 17.42 1.49 -5.79
C LYS A 450 15.95 1.34 -5.38
N ASN A 451 15.02 1.30 -6.33
CA ASN A 451 13.64 0.94 -6.03
C ASN A 451 13.57 -0.56 -5.72
N ASP A 452 12.92 -0.89 -4.64
CA ASP A 452 12.80 -2.25 -4.11
C ASP A 452 12.00 -3.22 -5.00
N GLN A 453 11.29 -2.71 -6.01
CA GLN A 453 10.53 -3.51 -6.96
C GLN A 453 11.15 -3.59 -8.37
N ASN A 454 12.18 -2.79 -8.67
CA ASN A 454 12.82 -2.79 -9.99
C ASN A 454 14.04 -3.72 -10.04
N MET A 455 13.88 -4.92 -10.56
CA MET A 455 14.94 -5.92 -10.65
C MET A 455 15.47 -6.34 -9.26
N LYS A 456 14.58 -6.65 -8.35
CA LYS A 456 14.89 -7.20 -7.02
C LYS A 456 14.30 -8.58 -6.87
N ILE A 457 14.63 -9.25 -5.79
CA ILE A 457 14.04 -10.53 -5.39
C ILE A 457 13.30 -10.30 -4.09
N TRP A 458 12.04 -10.66 -4.07
CA TRP A 458 11.22 -10.64 -2.87
C TRP A 458 10.93 -12.06 -2.43
N PRO A 459 11.55 -12.58 -1.36
CA PRO A 459 11.25 -13.92 -0.84
C PRO A 459 9.76 -14.15 -0.63
N TRP A 460 9.03 -13.14 -0.17
CA TRP A 460 7.58 -13.16 -0.04
C TRP A 460 6.86 -13.38 -1.37
N TRP A 461 7.21 -12.67 -2.45
CA TRP A 461 6.59 -12.87 -3.77
C TRP A 461 7.03 -14.19 -4.41
N ASN A 462 8.23 -14.67 -4.09
CA ASN A 462 8.64 -16.03 -4.48
C ASN A 462 7.73 -17.08 -3.88
N LEU A 463 7.22 -16.87 -2.66
CA LEU A 463 6.22 -17.75 -2.05
C LEU A 463 4.87 -17.68 -2.78
N TRP A 464 4.49 -16.53 -3.35
CA TRP A 464 3.29 -16.44 -4.20
C TRP A 464 3.45 -17.23 -5.50
N GLU A 465 4.61 -17.16 -6.12
CA GLU A 465 4.90 -17.97 -7.30
C GLU A 465 5.00 -19.47 -6.93
N SER A 466 5.55 -19.79 -5.79
CA SER A 466 5.57 -21.16 -5.23
C SER A 466 4.14 -21.71 -5.09
N GLU A 467 3.22 -20.97 -4.46
CA GLU A 467 1.81 -21.32 -4.34
C GLU A 467 1.16 -21.54 -5.72
N ALA A 468 1.40 -20.62 -6.67
CA ALA A 468 0.90 -20.74 -8.03
C ALA A 468 1.39 -22.02 -8.71
N ARG A 469 2.68 -22.37 -8.57
CA ARG A 469 3.26 -23.58 -9.12
C ARG A 469 2.64 -24.85 -8.55
N PHE A 470 2.46 -24.92 -7.25
CA PHE A 470 1.76 -26.04 -6.60
C PHE A 470 0.33 -26.19 -7.12
N ASN A 471 -0.41 -25.08 -7.25
CA ASN A 471 -1.80 -25.08 -7.76
C ASN A 471 -1.91 -25.68 -9.17
N TYR A 472 -0.90 -25.47 -10.01
CA TYR A 472 -0.87 -25.99 -11.38
C TYR A 472 -0.01 -27.25 -11.55
N GLY A 473 0.45 -27.88 -10.45
CA GLY A 473 1.08 -29.19 -10.44
C GLY A 473 2.60 -29.18 -10.68
N ASP A 474 3.25 -28.01 -10.75
CA ASP A 474 4.71 -27.88 -10.80
C ASP A 474 5.28 -27.92 -9.37
N LYS A 475 5.20 -29.10 -8.73
CA LYS A 475 5.63 -29.27 -7.34
C LYS A 475 7.14 -29.02 -7.12
N GLU A 476 7.98 -29.41 -8.08
CA GLU A 476 9.44 -29.20 -7.98
C GLU A 476 9.78 -27.71 -8.08
N GLY A 477 9.16 -26.97 -9.00
CA GLY A 477 9.32 -25.52 -9.09
C GLY A 477 8.76 -24.78 -7.87
N GLY A 478 7.60 -25.22 -7.36
CA GLY A 478 7.01 -24.68 -6.14
C GLY A 478 7.92 -24.88 -4.93
N TYR A 479 8.40 -26.10 -4.72
CA TYR A 479 9.34 -26.40 -3.66
C TYR A 479 10.67 -25.63 -3.79
N HIS A 480 11.20 -25.50 -5.02
CA HIS A 480 12.43 -24.77 -5.25
C HIS A 480 12.35 -23.32 -4.74
N LEU A 481 11.29 -22.57 -5.09
CA LEU A 481 11.10 -21.19 -4.62
C LEU A 481 10.82 -21.11 -3.12
N LEU A 482 10.03 -22.03 -2.56
CA LEU A 482 9.83 -22.15 -1.12
C LEU A 482 11.16 -22.34 -0.39
N ARG A 483 12.03 -23.20 -0.94
CA ARG A 483 13.35 -23.48 -0.39
C ARG A 483 14.30 -22.28 -0.45
N LEU A 484 14.28 -21.52 -1.56
CA LEU A 484 15.06 -20.29 -1.69
C LEU A 484 14.56 -19.21 -0.71
N ALA A 485 13.26 -19.06 -0.54
CA ALA A 485 12.71 -18.14 0.47
C ALA A 485 13.16 -18.56 1.89
N ALA A 486 13.16 -19.85 2.19
CA ALA A 486 13.62 -20.38 3.47
C ALA A 486 15.12 -20.13 3.74
N GLU A 487 15.97 -20.05 2.72
CA GLU A 487 17.39 -19.72 2.88
C GLU A 487 17.62 -18.34 3.49
N SER A 488 16.72 -17.41 3.31
CA SER A 488 16.87 -16.03 3.81
C SER A 488 17.00 -15.94 5.33
N ILE A 489 16.60 -16.98 6.10
CA ILE A 489 16.85 -17.05 7.56
C ILE A 489 18.32 -17.07 7.94
N ARG A 490 19.24 -17.38 7.00
CA ARG A 490 20.68 -17.44 7.25
C ARG A 490 21.41 -16.11 7.19
N ASN A 491 20.66 -15.03 7.07
CA ASN A 491 21.20 -13.68 7.04
C ASN A 491 21.95 -13.37 8.35
N GLU A 492 23.20 -12.91 8.25
CA GLU A 492 24.01 -12.54 9.42
C GLU A 492 23.56 -11.24 10.09
N LYS A 493 22.80 -10.39 9.38
CA LYS A 493 22.29 -9.14 9.96
C LYS A 493 21.15 -9.39 10.95
N TYR A 494 20.28 -10.35 10.63
CA TYR A 494 19.14 -10.76 11.46
C TYR A 494 18.96 -12.28 11.37
N PRO A 495 19.84 -13.07 12.03
CA PRO A 495 19.79 -14.51 11.96
C PRO A 495 18.43 -15.09 12.40
N GLY A 496 17.88 -15.99 11.60
CA GLY A 496 16.60 -16.62 11.86
C GLY A 496 15.39 -15.82 11.38
N LEU A 497 15.58 -14.60 10.87
CA LEU A 497 14.48 -13.75 10.40
C LEU A 497 14.46 -13.70 8.87
N LEU A 498 13.25 -13.80 8.29
CA LEU A 498 13.09 -13.65 6.83
C LEU A 498 13.32 -12.20 6.41
N GLU A 499 14.04 -12.05 5.30
CA GLU A 499 14.25 -10.76 4.67
C GLU A 499 13.05 -10.35 3.82
N GLU A 500 12.83 -9.04 3.74
CA GLU A 500 11.84 -8.47 2.84
C GLU A 500 12.29 -8.56 1.39
N THR A 501 13.48 -8.06 1.10
CA THR A 501 14.01 -7.90 -0.26
C THR A 501 15.48 -8.29 -0.34
N LEU A 502 15.86 -8.91 -1.46
CA LEU A 502 17.24 -9.24 -1.79
C LEU A 502 17.66 -8.54 -3.09
N ASP A 503 18.93 -8.20 -3.20
CA ASP A 503 19.57 -7.85 -4.47
C ASP A 503 19.76 -9.09 -5.36
N LEU A 504 20.11 -8.89 -6.62
CA LEU A 504 20.29 -9.97 -7.58
C LEU A 504 21.45 -10.94 -7.22
N ASP A 505 22.34 -10.54 -6.34
CA ASP A 505 23.43 -11.34 -5.78
C ASP A 505 23.06 -12.07 -4.48
N GLY A 506 21.79 -12.00 -4.08
CA GLY A 506 21.26 -12.62 -2.87
C GLY A 506 21.55 -11.88 -1.58
N SER A 507 22.27 -10.75 -1.64
CA SER A 507 22.49 -9.90 -0.46
C SER A 507 21.19 -9.22 0.00
N ALA A 508 21.05 -9.04 1.32
CA ALA A 508 19.89 -8.36 1.90
C ALA A 508 19.86 -6.89 1.47
N TYR A 509 18.80 -6.48 0.79
CA TYR A 509 18.65 -5.13 0.29
C TYR A 509 17.99 -4.19 1.31
N GLY A 510 16.82 -4.55 1.81
CA GLY A 510 16.05 -3.72 2.76
C GLY A 510 16.53 -3.86 4.21
N GLY A 511 16.99 -5.02 4.57
CA GLY A 511 17.44 -5.36 5.92
C GLY A 511 16.34 -5.30 6.96
N ASN A 512 15.14 -5.65 6.59
CA ASN A 512 13.96 -5.66 7.45
C ASN A 512 13.57 -7.10 7.74
N ALA A 513 13.43 -7.41 9.03
CA ALA A 513 12.74 -8.62 9.43
C ALA A 513 11.27 -8.52 9.03
N PHE A 514 10.82 -9.43 8.18
CA PHE A 514 9.54 -9.36 7.49
C PHE A 514 8.57 -10.48 7.92
N PRO A 515 7.79 -10.28 8.99
CA PRO A 515 6.82 -11.25 9.49
C PRO A 515 5.79 -11.70 8.46
N THR A 516 5.40 -10.81 7.54
CA THR A 516 4.50 -11.16 6.42
C THR A 516 5.05 -12.33 5.59
N GLY A 517 6.32 -12.27 5.23
CA GLY A 517 7.00 -13.37 4.52
C GLY A 517 7.05 -14.65 5.33
N ALA A 518 7.30 -14.54 6.63
CA ALA A 518 7.31 -15.68 7.54
C ALA A 518 5.93 -16.37 7.61
N GLY A 519 4.86 -15.58 7.76
CA GLY A 519 3.50 -16.11 7.75
C GLY A 519 3.14 -16.79 6.43
N ASN A 520 3.54 -16.21 5.31
CA ASN A 520 3.31 -16.82 3.99
C ASN A 520 4.11 -18.12 3.80
N LEU A 521 5.35 -18.20 4.32
CA LEU A 521 6.14 -19.45 4.30
C LEU A 521 5.41 -20.57 5.06
N LEU A 522 4.86 -20.29 6.23
CA LEU A 522 4.06 -21.26 6.99
C LEU A 522 2.82 -21.71 6.24
N ASP A 523 2.07 -20.76 5.63
CA ASP A 523 0.86 -21.06 4.86
C ASP A 523 1.17 -21.95 3.64
N VAL A 524 2.16 -21.60 2.83
CA VAL A 524 2.58 -22.39 1.66
C VAL A 524 3.10 -23.76 2.08
N THR A 525 3.84 -23.84 3.18
CA THR A 525 4.32 -25.14 3.70
C THR A 525 3.15 -26.04 4.09
N VAL A 526 2.16 -25.53 4.81
CA VAL A 526 1.03 -26.33 5.30
C VAL A 526 0.03 -26.62 4.18
N LYS A 527 -0.42 -25.60 3.47
CA LYS A 527 -1.50 -25.70 2.49
C LYS A 527 -1.01 -26.36 1.18
N ASP A 528 0.15 -25.95 0.67
CA ASP A 528 0.57 -26.31 -0.67
C ASP A 528 1.57 -27.47 -0.69
N LEU A 529 2.63 -27.43 0.13
CA LEU A 529 3.63 -28.51 0.20
C LEU A 529 3.07 -29.75 0.92
N LEU A 530 2.51 -29.58 2.12
CA LEU A 530 1.90 -30.69 2.89
C LEU A 530 0.46 -30.98 2.49
N GLY A 531 -0.15 -30.06 1.72
CA GLY A 531 -1.48 -30.23 1.14
C GLY A 531 -2.62 -30.26 2.15
N VAL A 532 -2.46 -29.68 3.34
CA VAL A 532 -3.46 -29.66 4.40
C VAL A 532 -4.27 -28.36 4.34
N GLU A 533 -5.53 -28.46 3.96
CA GLU A 533 -6.38 -27.30 3.75
C GLU A 533 -7.82 -27.57 4.25
N PRO A 534 -8.40 -26.72 5.12
CA PRO A 534 -9.79 -26.80 5.48
C PRO A 534 -10.67 -26.39 4.28
N LEU A 535 -11.58 -27.28 3.88
CA LEU A 535 -12.55 -27.04 2.81
C LEU A 535 -13.93 -26.63 3.34
N LYS A 536 -14.16 -26.81 4.64
CA LYS A 536 -15.39 -26.44 5.32
C LYS A 536 -15.08 -25.76 6.65
N ALA A 537 -15.95 -24.85 7.02
CA ALA A 537 -15.81 -24.06 8.22
C ALA A 537 -15.56 -24.90 9.47
N GLY A 538 -14.70 -24.44 10.38
CA GLY A 538 -14.33 -25.17 11.59
C GLY A 538 -13.62 -26.50 11.35
N TRP A 539 -12.99 -26.67 10.19
CA TRP A 539 -12.28 -27.90 9.80
C TRP A 539 -13.17 -29.14 9.69
N GLU A 540 -14.49 -28.99 9.53
CA GLU A 540 -15.37 -30.16 9.37
C GLU A 540 -14.89 -31.10 8.26
N ILE A 541 -14.38 -30.53 7.16
CA ILE A 541 -13.78 -31.27 6.04
C ILE A 541 -12.39 -30.70 5.76
N VAL A 542 -11.38 -31.54 5.80
CA VAL A 542 -9.99 -31.18 5.52
C VAL A 542 -9.44 -31.99 4.35
N LYS A 543 -8.88 -31.28 3.37
CA LYS A 543 -8.10 -31.90 2.29
C LYS A 543 -6.69 -32.19 2.79
N VAL A 544 -6.19 -33.39 2.49
CA VAL A 544 -4.79 -33.77 2.75
C VAL A 544 -4.21 -34.39 1.47
N VAL A 545 -3.52 -33.55 0.69
CA VAL A 545 -2.96 -33.93 -0.63
C VAL A 545 -1.54 -33.41 -0.73
N PRO A 546 -0.57 -34.07 -0.10
CA PRO A 546 0.83 -33.63 -0.13
C PRO A 546 1.40 -33.51 -1.53
N SER A 547 2.12 -32.43 -1.77
CA SER A 547 2.84 -32.12 -3.02
C SER A 547 4.34 -31.99 -2.76
N VAL A 548 4.87 -32.87 -1.92
CA VAL A 548 6.31 -32.89 -1.57
C VAL A 548 7.17 -33.35 -2.76
N PRO A 549 8.46 -32.96 -2.81
CA PRO A 549 9.39 -33.42 -3.84
C PRO A 549 9.46 -34.94 -3.90
N ASP A 550 9.74 -35.50 -5.08
CA ASP A 550 9.87 -36.95 -5.27
C ASP A 550 11.00 -37.55 -4.43
N SER A 551 12.00 -36.74 -4.06
CA SER A 551 13.11 -37.13 -3.21
C SER A 551 12.75 -37.34 -1.72
N TRP A 552 11.55 -36.87 -1.29
CA TRP A 552 11.13 -37.00 0.11
C TRP A 552 10.38 -38.29 0.36
N THR A 553 11.11 -39.37 0.58
CA THR A 553 10.54 -40.68 0.91
C THR A 553 10.08 -40.79 2.35
N ASP A 554 10.67 -39.97 3.24
CA ASP A 554 10.45 -40.00 4.67
C ASP A 554 10.33 -38.58 5.21
N TYR A 555 9.20 -38.28 5.82
CA TYR A 555 8.95 -36.99 6.50
C TYR A 555 7.81 -37.13 7.54
N SER A 556 7.76 -36.20 8.47
CA SER A 556 6.62 -36.07 9.37
C SER A 556 6.29 -34.61 9.66
N CYS A 557 5.03 -34.33 9.94
CA CYS A 557 4.58 -33.03 10.39
C CYS A 557 3.46 -33.17 11.40
N THR A 558 3.54 -32.40 12.48
CA THR A 558 2.43 -32.19 13.43
C THR A 558 1.84 -30.81 13.13
N LEU A 559 0.51 -30.73 13.04
CA LEU A 559 -0.25 -29.53 12.70
C LEU A 559 -1.32 -29.29 13.76
N PRO A 560 -1.53 -28.05 14.22
CA PRO A 560 -2.67 -27.73 15.10
C PRO A 560 -3.98 -27.78 14.30
N SER A 561 -5.05 -28.24 14.96
CA SER A 561 -6.43 -28.11 14.49
C SER A 561 -7.28 -27.49 15.59
N PRO A 562 -8.51 -27.01 15.30
CA PRO A 562 -9.35 -26.35 16.31
C PRO A 562 -9.63 -27.20 17.56
N GLY A 563 -9.79 -28.51 17.41
CA GLY A 563 -10.09 -29.45 18.51
C GLY A 563 -8.91 -30.36 18.88
N GLY A 564 -7.74 -30.18 18.29
CA GLY A 564 -6.61 -31.07 18.57
C GLY A 564 -5.44 -30.93 17.60
N THR A 565 -5.01 -32.06 17.01
CA THR A 565 -3.87 -32.08 16.07
C THR A 565 -4.12 -33.03 14.90
N ILE A 566 -3.52 -32.70 13.78
CA ILE A 566 -3.33 -33.62 12.65
C ILE A 566 -1.84 -33.93 12.54
N ARG A 567 -1.49 -35.20 12.45
CA ARG A 567 -0.12 -35.65 12.26
C ARG A 567 0.01 -36.38 10.93
N LEU A 568 0.91 -35.93 10.08
CA LEU A 568 1.33 -36.59 8.86
C LEU A 568 2.62 -37.36 9.15
N ARG A 569 2.69 -38.60 8.71
CA ARG A 569 3.88 -39.41 8.76
C ARG A 569 4.02 -40.20 7.47
N CYS A 570 5.06 -39.90 6.72
CA CYS A 570 5.43 -40.66 5.53
C CYS A 570 6.70 -41.49 5.84
N VAL A 571 6.69 -42.76 5.53
CA VAL A 571 7.81 -43.66 5.69
C VAL A 571 7.89 -44.55 4.45
N ASN A 572 8.99 -44.53 3.74
CA ASN A 572 9.15 -45.26 2.47
C ASN A 572 7.99 -44.97 1.50
N ASN A 573 7.63 -43.73 1.32
CA ASN A 573 6.51 -43.24 0.48
C ASN A 573 5.10 -43.70 0.93
N LYS A 574 4.96 -44.24 2.14
CA LYS A 574 3.66 -44.63 2.70
C LYS A 574 3.18 -43.57 3.69
N LEU A 575 2.12 -42.86 3.33
CA LEU A 575 1.54 -41.80 4.13
C LEU A 575 0.56 -42.35 5.17
N THR A 576 0.76 -41.97 6.42
CA THR A 576 -0.20 -42.14 7.52
C THR A 576 -0.67 -40.78 7.98
N ILE A 577 -1.96 -40.59 8.17
CA ILE A 577 -2.62 -39.37 8.65
C ILE A 577 -3.32 -39.73 9.97
N GLU A 578 -2.81 -39.20 11.07
CA GLU A 578 -3.40 -39.39 12.40
C GLU A 578 -4.15 -38.09 12.78
N VAL A 579 -5.44 -38.20 13.04
CA VAL A 579 -6.28 -37.07 13.44
C VAL A 579 -6.73 -37.27 14.89
N ASN A 580 -6.34 -36.31 15.73
CA ASN A 580 -6.75 -36.28 17.12
C ASN A 580 -7.82 -35.19 17.32
N ASP A 581 -8.82 -35.20 16.43
CA ASP A 581 -9.99 -34.31 16.45
C ASP A 581 -11.17 -35.07 15.83
N PRO A 582 -12.14 -35.52 16.62
CA PRO A 582 -13.20 -36.41 16.15
C PRO A 582 -14.20 -35.74 15.18
N HIS A 583 -14.17 -34.42 15.07
CA HIS A 583 -15.09 -33.66 14.21
C HIS A 583 -14.59 -33.57 12.76
N ILE A 584 -13.31 -33.87 12.50
CA ILE A 584 -12.68 -33.74 11.18
C ILE A 584 -12.99 -34.96 10.30
N LYS A 585 -13.38 -34.69 9.04
CA LYS A 585 -13.39 -35.67 7.93
C LYS A 585 -12.24 -35.37 6.98
N VAL A 586 -11.42 -36.38 6.66
CA VAL A 586 -10.26 -36.20 5.78
C VAL A 586 -10.58 -36.63 4.35
N ILE A 587 -10.33 -35.72 3.40
CA ILE A 587 -10.37 -35.99 1.97
C ILE A 587 -8.95 -36.09 1.45
N GLN A 588 -8.62 -37.14 0.69
CA GLN A 588 -7.28 -37.34 0.12
C GLN A 588 -7.31 -37.98 -1.27
N THR A 589 -6.21 -37.85 -2.02
CA THR A 589 -6.09 -38.40 -3.37
C THR A 589 -5.51 -39.80 -3.44
N THR A 590 -4.64 -40.18 -2.46
CA THR A 590 -3.98 -41.49 -2.47
C THR A 590 -4.82 -42.53 -1.74
N PRO A 591 -5.29 -43.61 -2.43
CA PRO A 591 -6.04 -44.69 -1.80
C PRO A 591 -5.24 -45.42 -0.73
N GLU A 592 -3.92 -45.53 -0.88
CA GLU A 592 -2.99 -46.27 -0.01
C GLU A 592 -2.72 -45.56 1.31
N ALA A 593 -2.99 -44.24 1.41
CA ALA A 593 -2.76 -43.55 2.65
C ALA A 593 -3.69 -44.06 3.78
N ILE A 594 -3.11 -44.24 4.95
CA ILE A 594 -3.83 -44.71 6.14
C ILE A 594 -4.32 -43.47 6.90
N VAL A 595 -5.63 -43.42 7.19
CA VAL A 595 -6.22 -42.38 8.06
C VAL A 595 -6.71 -43.04 9.34
N THR A 596 -6.31 -42.50 10.48
CA THR A 596 -6.74 -42.90 11.81
C THR A 596 -7.35 -41.74 12.59
N GLY A 597 -8.34 -41.99 13.41
CA GLY A 597 -9.02 -40.98 14.22
C GLY A 597 -10.05 -40.12 13.49
N ALA A 598 -10.17 -40.29 12.15
CA ALA A 598 -11.14 -39.56 11.36
C ALA A 598 -11.71 -40.41 10.22
N MET A 599 -12.83 -39.96 9.64
CA MET A 599 -13.41 -40.59 8.44
C MET A 599 -12.55 -40.23 7.23
N LYS A 600 -12.20 -41.23 6.42
CA LYS A 600 -11.48 -41.11 5.15
C LYS A 600 -12.43 -41.02 3.98
N GLN A 601 -12.17 -40.05 3.07
CA GLN A 601 -12.85 -39.95 1.77
C GLN A 601 -11.77 -39.70 0.66
N LEU A 602 -11.96 -40.29 -0.52
CA LEU A 602 -11.08 -40.01 -1.64
C LEU A 602 -11.37 -38.64 -2.25
N TYR A 603 -10.33 -37.85 -2.44
CA TYR A 603 -10.43 -36.56 -3.12
C TYR A 603 -10.48 -36.78 -4.63
N LYS A 604 -11.49 -36.21 -5.26
CA LYS A 604 -11.58 -36.14 -6.72
C LYS A 604 -11.19 -34.73 -7.16
N LYS A 605 -10.03 -34.64 -7.82
CA LYS A 605 -9.60 -33.33 -8.39
C LYS A 605 -10.65 -32.92 -9.43
N PRO A 606 -11.18 -31.70 -9.36
CA PRO A 606 -12.08 -31.20 -10.40
C PRO A 606 -11.42 -31.29 -11.76
N GLN A 607 -12.18 -31.69 -12.77
CA GLN A 607 -11.69 -31.71 -14.14
C GLN A 607 -11.49 -30.28 -14.60
N ALA A 608 -10.29 -29.95 -15.10
CA ALA A 608 -10.02 -28.62 -15.65
C ALA A 608 -10.88 -28.44 -16.92
N VAL A 609 -11.67 -27.39 -16.92
CA VAL A 609 -12.41 -26.95 -18.10
C VAL A 609 -11.58 -25.86 -18.75
N SER A 610 -11.28 -26.02 -20.05
CA SER A 610 -10.65 -24.95 -20.82
C SER A 610 -11.74 -23.96 -21.24
N PRO A 611 -11.82 -22.78 -20.62
CA PRO A 611 -12.82 -21.79 -20.94
C PRO A 611 -12.50 -21.16 -22.30
N THR A 612 -13.55 -20.78 -23.01
CA THR A 612 -13.41 -19.92 -24.20
C THR A 612 -13.57 -18.48 -23.74
N TYR A 613 -12.55 -17.66 -24.00
CA TYR A 613 -12.59 -16.25 -23.65
C TYR A 613 -13.13 -15.41 -24.80
N HIS A 614 -14.02 -14.50 -24.48
CA HIS A 614 -14.65 -13.60 -25.46
C HIS A 614 -14.30 -12.15 -25.11
N LYS A 615 -13.90 -11.38 -26.13
CA LYS A 615 -13.62 -9.96 -25.92
C LYS A 615 -14.87 -9.26 -25.35
N PRO A 616 -14.77 -8.52 -24.25
CA PRO A 616 -15.90 -7.81 -23.67
C PRO A 616 -16.49 -6.82 -24.67
N ILE A 617 -17.81 -6.67 -24.62
CA ILE A 617 -18.51 -5.63 -25.38
C ILE A 617 -18.35 -4.34 -24.60
N LYS A 618 -17.57 -3.39 -25.12
CA LYS A 618 -17.47 -2.06 -24.56
C LYS A 618 -18.75 -1.28 -24.79
N LYS A 619 -19.09 -0.43 -23.81
CA LYS A 619 -20.18 0.52 -23.98
C LYS A 619 -19.80 1.53 -25.05
N GLU A 620 -20.53 1.54 -26.16
CA GLU A 620 -20.28 2.49 -27.24
C GLU A 620 -20.67 3.90 -26.83
N LEU A 621 -19.76 4.85 -27.04
CA LEU A 621 -20.04 6.26 -26.88
C LEU A 621 -20.80 6.78 -28.10
N PRO A 622 -21.76 7.70 -27.92
CA PRO A 622 -22.44 8.30 -29.07
C PRO A 622 -21.46 9.06 -29.95
N PRO A 623 -21.69 9.10 -31.27
CA PRO A 623 -20.79 9.80 -32.20
C PRO A 623 -20.70 11.29 -31.89
N LEU A 624 -19.59 11.92 -32.29
CA LEU A 624 -19.41 13.39 -32.20
C LEU A 624 -20.36 14.04 -33.22
N GLU A 625 -21.41 14.69 -32.73
CA GLU A 625 -22.38 15.37 -33.57
C GLU A 625 -21.88 16.75 -34.02
N ALA A 626 -22.09 17.09 -35.29
CA ALA A 626 -21.95 18.44 -35.79
C ALA A 626 -23.11 19.31 -35.29
N GLY A 627 -22.85 20.55 -35.01
CA GLY A 627 -23.87 21.48 -34.52
C GLY A 627 -23.36 22.91 -34.41
N LYS A 628 -24.28 23.87 -34.38
CA LYS A 628 -23.94 25.29 -34.24
C LYS A 628 -23.17 25.54 -32.94
N ALA A 629 -21.98 26.08 -33.05
CA ALA A 629 -21.13 26.45 -31.93
C ALA A 629 -21.20 27.95 -31.65
N VAL A 630 -21.12 28.35 -30.39
CA VAL A 630 -20.98 29.72 -29.93
C VAL A 630 -19.80 29.87 -29.00
N LEU A 631 -19.11 31.00 -29.06
CA LEU A 631 -18.00 31.32 -28.17
C LEU A 631 -18.46 32.23 -27.05
N PHE A 632 -18.18 31.85 -25.82
CA PHE A 632 -18.33 32.80 -24.72
C PHE A 632 -17.23 33.85 -24.81
N TYR A 633 -17.63 35.10 -25.10
CA TYR A 633 -16.75 36.24 -25.12
C TYR A 633 -17.49 37.46 -24.63
N ASP A 634 -16.99 38.08 -23.58
CA ASP A 634 -17.53 39.31 -22.99
C ASP A 634 -16.36 40.28 -22.77
N GLN A 635 -16.49 41.49 -23.35
CA GLN A 635 -15.44 42.51 -23.28
C GLN A 635 -15.16 43.00 -21.85
N ALA A 636 -16.13 42.89 -20.94
CA ALA A 636 -15.94 43.21 -19.53
C ALA A 636 -15.18 42.12 -18.75
N PHE A 637 -15.11 40.93 -19.31
CA PHE A 637 -14.49 39.77 -18.69
C PHE A 637 -13.18 39.34 -19.38
N HIS A 638 -13.15 39.38 -20.71
CA HIS A 638 -11.99 38.97 -21.51
C HIS A 638 -11.15 40.18 -21.94
N THR A 639 -9.89 39.97 -22.15
CA THR A 639 -8.97 40.99 -22.74
C THR A 639 -8.67 40.64 -24.20
N GLY A 640 -8.53 41.64 -25.06
CA GLY A 640 -8.20 41.45 -26.47
C GLY A 640 -9.38 41.15 -27.37
N LYS A 641 -9.15 40.47 -28.49
CA LYS A 641 -10.16 40.02 -29.46
C LYS A 641 -10.53 38.56 -29.26
N PRO A 642 -11.73 38.12 -29.67
CA PRO A 642 -12.06 36.69 -29.71
C PRO A 642 -11.01 35.91 -30.53
N ILE A 643 -10.58 34.79 -29.99
CA ILE A 643 -9.55 33.96 -30.65
C ILE A 643 -10.11 33.07 -31.77
N LEU A 644 -11.44 32.95 -31.84
CA LEU A 644 -12.13 32.19 -32.88
C LEU A 644 -13.17 33.08 -33.56
N GLU A 645 -13.22 33.00 -34.90
CA GLU A 645 -14.19 33.74 -35.72
C GLU A 645 -15.53 33.00 -35.81
N ILE A 646 -16.20 32.83 -34.68
CA ILE A 646 -17.56 32.27 -34.58
C ILE A 646 -18.45 33.22 -33.80
N GLN A 647 -19.78 32.98 -33.81
CA GLN A 647 -20.75 33.79 -33.07
C GLN A 647 -20.35 33.83 -31.59
N THR A 648 -20.27 35.06 -31.03
CA THR A 648 -19.97 35.27 -29.61
C THR A 648 -21.25 35.47 -28.83
N ILE A 649 -21.21 35.08 -27.54
CA ILE A 649 -22.24 35.37 -26.52
C ILE A 649 -21.61 36.01 -25.30
N ASN A 650 -22.29 36.99 -24.70
CA ASN A 650 -21.82 37.64 -23.48
C ASN A 650 -22.35 36.93 -22.22
N VAL A 651 -21.98 37.43 -21.06
CA VAL A 651 -22.33 36.79 -19.76
C VAL A 651 -23.84 36.71 -19.53
N ARG A 652 -24.65 37.69 -19.99
CA ARG A 652 -26.11 37.64 -19.83
C ARG A 652 -26.76 36.61 -20.74
N GLN A 653 -26.27 36.50 -21.98
CA GLN A 653 -26.71 35.48 -22.92
C GLN A 653 -26.29 34.07 -22.45
N LEU A 654 -25.10 33.94 -21.87
CA LEU A 654 -24.60 32.67 -21.28
C LEU A 654 -25.53 32.16 -20.16
N ALA A 655 -26.08 33.09 -19.33
CA ALA A 655 -27.00 32.75 -18.23
C ALA A 655 -28.38 32.24 -18.70
N THR A 656 -28.68 32.32 -19.98
CA THR A 656 -29.95 31.87 -20.59
C THR A 656 -29.73 30.93 -21.77
N LEU A 657 -28.54 30.36 -21.85
CA LEU A 657 -28.18 29.47 -22.95
C LEU A 657 -28.94 28.14 -22.86
N ASP A 658 -29.45 27.67 -23.98
CA ASP A 658 -30.07 26.36 -24.11
C ASP A 658 -29.71 25.70 -25.46
N THR A 659 -30.06 24.44 -25.62
CA THR A 659 -29.71 23.62 -26.78
C THR A 659 -30.48 23.95 -28.04
N SER A 660 -31.52 24.77 -27.98
CA SER A 660 -32.21 25.29 -29.17
C SER A 660 -31.41 26.40 -29.84
N GLN A 661 -30.59 27.12 -29.08
CA GLN A 661 -29.77 28.24 -29.56
C GLN A 661 -28.44 27.73 -30.17
N CYS A 662 -27.80 26.75 -29.50
CA CYS A 662 -26.58 26.14 -29.99
C CYS A 662 -26.41 24.72 -29.43
N ARG A 663 -25.57 23.92 -30.05
CA ARG A 663 -25.20 22.59 -29.53
C ARG A 663 -23.87 22.57 -28.84
N LYS A 664 -23.01 23.55 -29.12
CA LYS A 664 -21.66 23.62 -28.56
C LYS A 664 -21.37 25.02 -28.01
N LEU A 665 -20.96 25.06 -26.77
CA LEU A 665 -20.45 26.24 -26.10
C LEU A 665 -18.93 26.16 -25.98
N VAL A 666 -18.23 27.09 -26.60
CA VAL A 666 -16.76 27.18 -26.52
C VAL A 666 -16.39 28.15 -25.43
N ILE A 667 -15.51 27.71 -24.54
CA ILE A 667 -14.93 28.51 -23.44
C ILE A 667 -13.42 28.46 -23.61
N THR A 668 -12.80 29.63 -23.61
CA THR A 668 -11.36 29.76 -23.73
C THR A 668 -10.71 29.93 -22.35
N ASP A 669 -9.51 29.41 -22.20
CA ASP A 669 -8.68 29.53 -20.98
C ASP A 669 -9.37 29.04 -19.68
N SER A 670 -10.40 28.22 -19.80
CA SER A 670 -11.16 27.64 -18.67
C SER A 670 -11.76 28.67 -17.70
N LYS A 671 -11.95 29.93 -18.10
CA LYS A 671 -12.43 30.99 -17.20
C LYS A 671 -13.89 31.29 -17.41
N LEU A 672 -14.65 31.29 -16.34
CA LEU A 672 -16.09 31.63 -16.35
C LEU A 672 -16.51 32.47 -15.16
N PRO A 673 -17.44 33.41 -15.35
CA PRO A 673 -18.16 34.04 -14.26
C PRO A 673 -19.09 33.01 -13.59
N ILE A 674 -19.15 33.00 -12.25
CA ILE A 674 -20.06 32.12 -11.51
C ILE A 674 -21.51 32.57 -11.62
N CYS A 675 -21.71 33.88 -11.66
CA CYS A 675 -23.02 34.54 -11.83
C CYS A 675 -22.87 35.73 -12.75
N THR A 676 -24.00 36.20 -13.32
CA THR A 676 -24.04 37.52 -13.94
C THR A 676 -23.87 38.64 -12.91
N PRO A 677 -23.57 39.89 -13.30
CA PRO A 677 -23.57 41.03 -12.36
C PRO A 677 -24.85 41.19 -11.56
N GLU A 678 -25.97 40.74 -12.10
CA GLU A 678 -27.30 40.75 -11.47
C GLU A 678 -27.60 39.52 -10.59
N GLY A 679 -26.64 38.55 -10.49
CA GLY A 679 -26.73 37.38 -9.62
C GLY A 679 -27.38 36.15 -10.25
N LYS A 680 -27.64 36.11 -11.56
CA LYS A 680 -28.10 34.88 -12.20
C LYS A 680 -26.94 33.86 -12.32
N SER A 681 -27.15 32.65 -11.85
CA SER A 681 -26.11 31.61 -11.85
C SER A 681 -25.76 31.13 -13.25
N ILE A 682 -24.51 31.32 -13.64
CA ILE A 682 -23.91 30.77 -14.88
C ILE A 682 -23.67 29.27 -14.71
N ARG A 683 -23.25 28.86 -13.53
CA ARG A 683 -23.04 27.45 -13.25
C ARG A 683 -24.30 26.62 -13.53
N LYS A 684 -25.44 27.04 -12.99
CA LYS A 684 -26.72 26.35 -13.22
C LYS A 684 -27.14 26.37 -14.69
N ALA A 685 -26.86 27.46 -15.42
CA ALA A 685 -27.15 27.54 -16.84
C ALA A 685 -26.33 26.53 -17.65
N ILE A 686 -25.04 26.35 -17.32
CA ILE A 686 -24.19 25.35 -18.00
C ILE A 686 -24.59 23.94 -17.61
N GLU A 687 -24.88 23.69 -16.35
CA GLU A 687 -25.36 22.36 -15.89
C GLU A 687 -26.69 22.01 -16.61
N HIS A 688 -27.59 22.98 -16.76
CA HIS A 688 -28.81 22.79 -17.52
C HIS A 688 -28.55 22.54 -18.99
N PHE A 689 -27.69 23.34 -19.65
CA PHE A 689 -27.31 23.17 -21.05
C PHE A 689 -26.75 21.76 -21.32
N VAL A 690 -25.85 21.28 -20.45
CA VAL A 690 -25.29 19.92 -20.56
C VAL A 690 -26.36 18.87 -20.29
N SER A 691 -27.24 19.06 -19.32
CA SER A 691 -28.35 18.15 -19.04
C SER A 691 -29.33 18.00 -20.21
N GLN A 692 -29.43 19.01 -21.07
CA GLN A 692 -30.23 19.02 -22.32
C GLN A 692 -29.45 18.45 -23.53
N GLY A 693 -28.31 17.85 -23.33
CA GLY A 693 -27.50 17.26 -24.41
C GLY A 693 -26.54 18.25 -25.08
N GLY A 694 -26.31 19.41 -24.49
CA GLY A 694 -25.35 20.39 -24.99
C GLY A 694 -23.89 19.95 -24.69
N THR A 695 -22.96 20.39 -25.52
CA THR A 695 -21.53 20.11 -25.36
C THR A 695 -20.75 21.38 -25.07
N VAL A 696 -20.00 21.40 -23.99
CA VAL A 696 -19.07 22.47 -23.63
C VAL A 696 -17.68 22.11 -24.16
N VAL A 697 -17.08 22.98 -24.95
CA VAL A 697 -15.71 22.83 -25.46
C VAL A 697 -14.79 23.75 -24.68
N LEU A 698 -13.96 23.18 -23.84
CA LEU A 698 -12.93 23.89 -23.06
C LEU A 698 -11.67 23.99 -23.95
N TYR A 699 -11.49 25.12 -24.63
CA TYR A 699 -10.40 25.35 -25.58
C TYR A 699 -9.23 26.04 -24.91
N GLY A 700 -8.10 25.37 -24.84
CA GLY A 700 -6.95 25.83 -24.09
C GLY A 700 -7.11 25.64 -22.57
N ALA A 701 -7.84 24.61 -22.20
CA ALA A 701 -8.15 24.34 -20.79
C ALA A 701 -6.87 24.16 -19.96
N THR A 702 -6.79 24.97 -18.90
CA THR A 702 -5.79 24.84 -17.86
C THR A 702 -6.48 24.49 -16.56
N THR A 703 -5.73 23.91 -15.62
CA THR A 703 -6.31 23.63 -14.31
C THR A 703 -6.41 24.90 -13.47
N ASN A 704 -7.49 25.05 -12.73
CA ASN A 704 -7.55 26.00 -11.63
C ASN A 704 -7.06 25.41 -10.31
N ALA A 705 -6.64 24.16 -10.31
CA ALA A 705 -6.07 23.54 -9.12
C ALA A 705 -4.86 24.34 -8.67
N LYS A 706 -4.93 24.87 -7.46
CA LYS A 706 -3.78 25.49 -6.80
C LYS A 706 -2.81 24.39 -6.44
N CYS A 707 -1.79 24.23 -7.24
CA CYS A 707 -0.72 23.29 -6.99
C CYS A 707 0.55 24.03 -6.60
N ASP A 708 1.43 23.38 -5.88
CA ASP A 708 2.77 23.87 -5.65
C ASP A 708 3.68 23.60 -6.87
N GLU A 709 4.94 24.03 -6.78
CA GLU A 709 5.91 23.86 -7.86
C GLU A 709 6.22 22.39 -8.17
N ASP A 710 5.97 21.49 -7.22
CA ASP A 710 6.19 20.05 -7.36
C ASP A 710 4.97 19.32 -7.90
N GLY A 711 3.88 20.04 -8.18
CA GLY A 711 2.65 19.46 -8.68
C GLY A 711 1.76 18.81 -7.64
N ALA A 712 2.08 18.99 -6.36
CA ALA A 712 1.20 18.53 -5.31
C ALA A 712 0.01 19.47 -5.14
N GLY A 713 -1.19 18.92 -5.21
CA GLY A 713 -2.43 19.69 -5.03
C GLY A 713 -2.50 20.29 -3.64
N ILE A 714 -2.57 21.60 -3.57
CA ILE A 714 -2.47 22.31 -2.33
C ILE A 714 -3.70 22.16 -1.47
N LEU A 715 -4.84 22.06 -2.04
CA LEU A 715 -6.05 22.12 -1.27
C LEU A 715 -6.83 20.90 -1.31
N GLY A 716 -6.25 19.93 -1.62
CA GLY A 716 -7.03 18.90 -1.46
C GLY A 716 -8.37 18.99 -2.05
N GLU A 717 -8.91 19.89 -2.47
CA GLU A 717 -10.26 19.78 -2.45
C GLU A 717 -11.02 19.78 -3.69
N GLN A 718 -10.79 20.19 -4.70
CA GLN A 718 -11.65 20.21 -5.88
C GLN A 718 -11.07 21.10 -6.97
N GLY A 719 -10.06 20.63 -7.65
CA GLY A 719 -9.69 21.22 -8.91
C GLY A 719 -10.82 20.99 -9.91
N GLY A 720 -11.58 22.01 -10.22
CA GLY A 720 -12.48 21.99 -11.37
C GLY A 720 -11.71 22.29 -12.65
N LEU A 721 -12.31 21.95 -13.79
CA LEU A 721 -11.83 22.35 -15.11
C LEU A 721 -12.05 23.84 -15.39
N ILE A 722 -12.69 24.54 -14.51
CA ILE A 722 -13.15 25.93 -14.69
C ILE A 722 -12.61 26.79 -13.58
N ASP A 723 -11.93 27.86 -13.95
CA ASP A 723 -11.62 28.99 -13.06
C ASP A 723 -12.84 29.89 -12.93
N TRP A 724 -13.44 29.90 -11.75
CA TRP A 724 -14.60 30.68 -11.46
C TRP A 724 -14.23 32.10 -11.06
N TYR A 725 -14.98 33.05 -11.60
CA TYR A 725 -14.85 34.48 -11.30
C TYR A 725 -16.17 35.03 -10.73
N GLN A 726 -16.03 35.96 -9.81
CA GLN A 726 -17.17 36.68 -9.22
C GLN A 726 -17.03 38.17 -9.44
N TYR A 727 -18.16 38.86 -9.53
CA TYR A 727 -18.22 40.32 -9.74
C TYR A 727 -18.21 41.02 -8.39
N LEU A 728 -17.05 41.33 -7.85
CA LEU A 728 -16.84 41.89 -6.52
C LEU A 728 -16.17 43.26 -6.57
N PRO A 729 -16.21 44.02 -5.45
CA PRO A 729 -15.38 45.23 -5.34
C PRO A 729 -13.93 44.89 -5.65
N ALA A 730 -13.34 45.64 -6.56
CA ALA A 730 -11.93 45.56 -6.86
C ALA A 730 -11.11 45.86 -5.59
N ARG A 731 -9.92 45.27 -5.46
CA ARG A 731 -9.10 45.44 -4.26
C ARG A 731 -7.93 46.39 -4.52
N ASP A 732 -7.72 47.31 -3.60
CA ASP A 732 -6.50 48.11 -3.54
C ASP A 732 -5.47 47.37 -2.70
N LYS A 733 -4.40 46.90 -3.35
CA LYS A 733 -3.34 46.09 -2.73
C LYS A 733 -2.13 46.94 -2.36
N GLN A 734 -1.56 46.69 -1.18
CA GLN A 734 -0.25 47.14 -0.75
C GLN A 734 0.66 45.93 -0.59
N LEU A 735 1.70 45.85 -1.43
CA LEU A 735 2.70 44.81 -1.34
C LEU A 735 3.61 45.03 -0.13
N LEU A 736 4.03 43.96 0.52
CA LEU A 736 4.95 43.94 1.64
C LEU A 736 6.29 43.40 1.16
N THR A 737 7.27 44.29 1.14
CA THR A 737 8.65 44.01 0.68
C THR A 737 9.63 44.12 1.84
N ASP A 738 10.93 43.95 1.59
CA ASP A 738 12.02 44.17 2.55
C ASP A 738 11.94 43.26 3.77
N TRP A 739 11.90 41.95 3.53
CA TRP A 739 11.81 40.94 4.58
C TRP A 739 13.17 40.60 5.21
N GLU A 740 13.24 40.73 6.53
CA GLU A 740 14.33 40.22 7.31
C GLU A 740 14.07 38.76 7.70
N LYS A 741 15.08 37.91 7.54
CA LYS A 741 15.02 36.48 7.87
C LYS A 741 15.91 36.16 9.06
N GLU A 742 15.34 35.56 10.08
CA GLU A 742 16.04 35.11 11.27
C GLU A 742 15.78 33.62 11.51
N SER A 743 16.84 32.87 11.84
CA SER A 743 16.74 31.47 12.24
C SER A 743 16.78 31.38 13.77
N VAL A 744 15.68 30.96 14.38
CA VAL A 744 15.58 30.87 15.85
C VAL A 744 16.00 29.48 16.30
N SER A 745 17.26 29.33 16.67
CA SER A 745 17.90 28.03 16.96
C SER A 745 17.34 27.27 18.16
N SER A 746 16.66 27.93 19.11
CA SER A 746 16.08 27.25 20.28
C SER A 746 14.79 26.48 20.01
N ASN A 747 14.04 26.81 18.96
CA ASN A 747 12.71 26.26 18.69
C ASN A 747 12.54 25.68 17.26
N ARG A 748 13.62 25.58 16.50
CA ARG A 748 13.55 25.15 15.07
C ARG A 748 12.49 25.92 14.28
N LYS A 749 12.53 27.26 14.35
CA LYS A 749 11.61 28.14 13.63
C LYS A 749 12.38 29.09 12.74
N LEU A 750 11.82 29.36 11.55
CA LEU A 750 12.22 30.46 10.71
C LEU A 750 11.27 31.64 11.00
N LYS A 751 11.83 32.81 11.22
CA LYS A 751 11.08 34.02 11.45
C LYS A 751 11.38 35.02 10.35
N TYR A 752 10.33 35.48 9.71
CA TYR A 752 10.39 36.56 8.73
C TYR A 752 9.72 37.78 9.30
N THR A 753 10.36 38.94 9.18
CA THR A 753 9.84 40.21 9.69
C THR A 753 9.95 41.27 8.61
N THR A 754 8.90 42.06 8.43
CA THR A 754 8.93 43.28 7.60
C THR A 754 8.33 44.44 8.35
N HIS A 755 8.86 45.63 8.07
CA HIS A 755 8.37 46.89 8.59
C HIS A 755 7.75 47.66 7.41
N PHE A 756 6.53 48.17 7.61
CA PHE A 756 5.79 48.88 6.57
C PHE A 756 4.84 49.93 7.14
N THR A 757 4.65 51.01 6.43
CA THR A 757 3.62 52.00 6.75
C THR A 757 2.31 51.60 6.11
N LEU A 758 1.29 51.21 6.89
CA LEU A 758 -0.01 50.82 6.38
C LEU A 758 -0.74 52.08 5.87
N ARG A 759 -1.26 52.00 4.65
CA ARG A 759 -1.95 53.15 4.01
C ARG A 759 -3.13 53.59 4.84
N LYS A 760 -3.16 54.91 5.22
CA LYS A 760 -4.20 55.52 6.04
C LYS A 760 -5.62 55.32 5.46
N LYS A 761 -5.77 55.32 4.14
CA LYS A 761 -7.05 55.09 3.44
C LYS A 761 -7.65 53.68 3.62
N PHE A 762 -6.91 52.75 4.19
CA PHE A 762 -7.41 51.39 4.50
C PHE A 762 -8.20 51.35 5.83
N ALA A 763 -8.14 52.39 6.62
CA ALA A 763 -8.85 52.49 7.92
C ALA A 763 -10.38 52.32 7.74
N GLY A 764 -10.98 51.49 8.58
CA GLY A 764 -12.44 51.22 8.54
C GLY A 764 -12.90 50.22 7.49
N ALA A 765 -12.01 49.72 6.62
CA ALA A 765 -12.36 48.71 5.62
C ALA A 765 -11.89 47.30 6.07
N PRO A 766 -12.58 46.23 5.67
CA PRO A 766 -12.11 44.89 5.92
C PRO A 766 -10.74 44.66 5.25
N LEU A 767 -9.76 44.17 6.04
CA LEU A 767 -8.43 43.87 5.55
C LEU A 767 -8.36 42.43 5.10
N GLN A 768 -7.68 42.19 3.98
CA GLN A 768 -7.17 40.87 3.62
C GLN A 768 -5.65 40.89 3.69
N VAL A 769 -5.08 40.01 4.53
CA VAL A 769 -3.66 39.80 4.63
C VAL A 769 -3.33 38.47 3.90
N GLU A 770 -2.69 38.60 2.74
CA GLU A 770 -2.29 37.47 1.92
C GLU A 770 -0.80 37.25 2.11
N ILE A 771 -0.42 36.07 2.61
CA ILE A 771 0.98 35.69 2.86
C ILE A 771 1.57 34.92 1.67
N GLY A 772 0.72 34.40 0.81
CA GLY A 772 1.11 33.51 -0.26
C GLY A 772 1.17 32.06 0.20
N GLN A 773 1.86 31.23 -0.57
CA GLN A 773 1.93 29.79 -0.31
C GLN A 773 3.14 29.47 0.57
N LEU A 774 2.86 28.90 1.74
CA LEU A 774 3.88 28.46 2.68
C LEU A 774 3.85 26.95 2.85
N LEU A 775 5.04 26.38 3.05
CA LEU A 775 5.22 24.99 3.42
C LEU A 775 5.23 24.87 4.95
N GLY A 776 4.48 23.92 5.50
CA GLY A 776 4.46 23.65 6.94
C GLY A 776 3.52 24.51 7.76
N LEU A 777 3.78 24.55 9.05
CA LEU A 777 2.98 25.28 10.02
C LEU A 777 3.52 26.69 10.18
N ASP A 778 2.62 27.65 10.26
CA ASP A 778 2.99 29.05 10.47
C ASP A 778 2.09 29.74 11.50
N SER A 779 2.58 30.83 11.99
CA SER A 779 1.83 31.81 12.78
C SER A 779 2.16 33.22 12.27
N VAL A 780 1.16 34.03 12.03
CA VAL A 780 1.28 35.38 11.48
C VAL A 780 0.87 36.42 12.52
N TYR A 781 1.74 37.39 12.75
CA TYR A 781 1.52 38.42 13.75
C TYR A 781 1.61 39.80 13.13
N VAL A 782 0.76 40.72 13.59
CA VAL A 782 0.88 42.17 13.31
C VAL A 782 1.09 42.89 14.62
N ASN A 783 2.20 43.67 14.72
CA ASN A 783 2.56 44.41 15.93
C ASN A 783 2.55 43.52 17.20
N GLY A 784 2.96 42.28 17.09
CA GLY A 784 2.97 41.27 18.14
C GLY A 784 1.63 40.57 18.41
N THR A 785 0.56 40.97 17.75
CA THR A 785 -0.77 40.34 17.89
C THR A 785 -0.93 39.24 16.83
N LEU A 786 -1.27 38.01 17.25
CA LEU A 786 -1.56 36.90 16.35
C LEU A 786 -2.80 37.20 15.48
N ILE A 787 -2.64 37.21 14.17
CA ILE A 787 -3.74 37.45 13.23
C ILE A 787 -4.19 36.18 12.50
N GLY A 788 -3.33 35.17 12.47
CA GLY A 788 -3.63 33.91 11.83
C GLY A 788 -2.62 32.82 12.21
N HIS A 789 -3.14 31.60 12.22
CA HIS A 789 -2.39 30.39 12.52
C HIS A 789 -2.88 29.28 11.63
N TYR A 790 -1.97 28.61 10.96
CA TYR A 790 -2.34 27.44 10.17
C TYR A 790 -2.51 26.22 11.06
N ALA A 791 -3.68 25.64 11.07
CA ALA A 791 -4.00 24.48 11.90
C ALA A 791 -3.06 23.30 11.62
N ASP A 792 -2.65 22.63 12.68
CA ASP A 792 -1.79 21.46 12.60
C ASP A 792 -2.49 20.30 11.87
N MET A 793 -2.11 20.10 10.63
CA MET A 793 -2.58 18.96 9.82
C MET A 793 -2.12 17.62 10.41
N ALA A 794 -1.03 17.63 11.21
CA ALA A 794 -0.55 16.42 11.88
C ALA A 794 -1.57 15.88 12.88
N SER A 795 -2.26 16.76 13.59
CA SER A 795 -3.30 16.36 14.53
C SER A 795 -4.47 15.69 13.80
N LYS A 796 -4.81 16.18 12.62
CA LYS A 796 -5.87 15.61 11.79
C LYS A 796 -5.45 14.26 11.21
N MET A 797 -4.25 14.15 10.68
CA MET A 797 -3.68 12.89 10.19
C MET A 797 -3.56 11.84 11.30
N LYS A 798 -3.13 12.26 12.49
CA LYS A 798 -3.03 11.38 13.65
C LYS A 798 -4.40 10.88 14.13
N GLN A 799 -5.44 11.67 13.92
CA GLN A 799 -6.82 11.30 14.21
C GLN A 799 -7.39 10.36 13.14
N GLU A 800 -7.09 10.59 11.88
CA GLU A 800 -7.50 9.76 10.73
C GLU A 800 -6.71 8.46 10.64
N TYR A 801 -5.42 8.48 11.03
CA TYR A 801 -4.49 7.34 10.98
C TYR A 801 -3.72 7.19 12.30
N PRO A 802 -4.38 6.85 13.39
CA PRO A 802 -3.77 6.86 14.74
C PRO A 802 -2.62 5.86 14.91
N THR A 803 -2.54 4.88 14.04
CA THR A 803 -1.53 3.80 14.10
C THR A 803 -0.31 4.05 13.21
N ASN A 804 -0.37 5.04 12.32
CA ASN A 804 0.76 5.36 11.45
C ASN A 804 1.79 6.19 12.21
N THR A 805 2.70 5.53 12.90
CA THR A 805 3.78 6.18 13.69
C THR A 805 4.97 6.63 12.84
N HIS A 806 5.02 6.22 11.55
CA HIS A 806 6.19 6.48 10.70
C HIS A 806 6.19 7.83 10.01
N TYR A 807 5.02 8.41 9.75
CA TYR A 807 4.90 9.65 9.01
C TYR A 807 4.04 10.69 9.73
N PRO A 808 4.39 11.04 10.98
CA PRO A 808 3.66 12.08 11.69
C PRO A 808 3.75 13.46 11.01
N HIS A 809 4.60 13.59 9.99
CA HIS A 809 4.96 14.86 9.36
C HIS A 809 4.77 14.89 7.84
N SER A 810 4.14 13.87 7.23
CA SER A 810 4.01 13.80 5.76
C SER A 810 3.29 14.99 5.12
N HIS A 811 2.48 15.69 5.89
CA HIS A 811 1.68 16.85 5.45
C HIS A 811 2.40 18.19 5.59
N ILE A 812 3.52 18.27 6.30
CA ILE A 812 4.32 19.51 6.37
C ILE A 812 5.01 19.86 5.05
N TYR A 813 4.98 18.95 4.08
CA TYR A 813 5.55 19.13 2.74
C TYR A 813 4.59 19.76 1.73
N LYS A 814 3.40 20.21 2.16
CA LYS A 814 2.43 20.86 1.27
C LYS A 814 2.49 22.36 1.40
N ARG A 815 2.57 23.04 0.27
CA ARG A 815 2.39 24.49 0.19
C ARG A 815 0.91 24.83 0.16
N VAL A 816 0.45 25.62 1.10
CA VAL A 816 -0.92 26.08 1.18
C VAL A 816 -0.94 27.60 1.19
N GLY A 817 -1.83 28.18 0.41
CA GLY A 817 -2.05 29.64 0.41
C GLY A 817 -2.60 30.10 1.77
N ARG A 818 -2.04 31.19 2.28
CA ARG A 818 -2.48 31.83 3.53
C ARG A 818 -3.17 33.13 3.20
N LEU A 819 -4.47 33.19 3.53
CA LEU A 819 -5.30 34.38 3.36
C LEU A 819 -6.09 34.61 4.63
N TYR A 820 -5.86 35.76 5.29
CA TYR A 820 -6.53 36.09 6.54
C TYR A 820 -7.43 37.31 6.29
N THR A 821 -8.75 37.15 6.45
CA THR A 821 -9.73 38.25 6.36
C THR A 821 -10.05 38.75 7.75
N ILE A 822 -9.84 40.04 7.97
CA ILE A 822 -9.98 40.70 9.29
C ILE A 822 -10.97 41.84 9.13
N ALA A 823 -12.19 41.66 9.62
CA ALA A 823 -13.24 42.66 9.63
C ALA A 823 -12.95 43.74 10.71
N PRO A 824 -13.45 44.99 10.53
CA PRO A 824 -13.23 46.06 11.51
C PRO A 824 -13.75 45.73 12.92
N GLU A 825 -14.74 44.85 13.03
CA GLU A 825 -15.35 44.41 14.30
C GLU A 825 -14.48 43.37 15.02
N ASN A 826 -13.52 42.76 14.32
CA ASN A 826 -12.66 41.78 14.91
C ASN A 826 -11.67 42.48 15.87
N PRO A 827 -11.51 42.04 17.14
CA PRO A 827 -10.58 42.65 18.07
C PRO A 827 -9.13 42.75 17.56
N VAL A 828 -8.73 41.83 16.70
CA VAL A 828 -7.41 41.78 16.04
C VAL A 828 -7.20 42.98 15.10
N TYR A 829 -8.27 43.57 14.58
CA TYR A 829 -8.21 44.77 13.72
C TYR A 829 -7.52 45.95 14.41
N GLN A 830 -7.65 46.08 15.74
CA GLN A 830 -7.03 47.10 16.52
C GLN A 830 -5.47 47.00 16.59
N ALA A 831 -4.93 45.88 16.19
CA ALA A 831 -3.49 45.73 16.09
C ALA A 831 -2.88 46.50 14.91
N PHE A 832 -3.69 46.86 13.90
CA PHE A 832 -3.24 47.58 12.72
C PHE A 832 -3.20 49.10 12.97
N ARG A 833 -2.07 49.76 12.68
CA ARG A 833 -1.86 51.18 12.80
C ARG A 833 -1.91 51.85 11.44
N PHE A 834 -2.99 52.55 11.15
CA PHE A 834 -3.23 53.13 9.84
C PHE A 834 -2.50 54.48 9.68
N GLY A 835 -1.65 54.58 8.67
CA GLY A 835 -0.81 55.74 8.41
C GLY A 835 0.47 55.76 9.26
N GLU A 836 0.71 54.73 10.00
CA GLU A 836 1.86 54.58 10.88
C GLU A 836 2.65 53.30 10.52
N GLU A 837 3.83 53.14 11.11
CA GLU A 837 4.64 51.94 10.96
C GLU A 837 4.00 50.75 11.67
N ASN A 838 3.99 49.64 10.96
CA ASN A 838 3.58 48.33 11.44
C ASN A 838 4.69 47.32 11.22
N THR A 839 4.70 46.28 12.04
CA THR A 839 5.56 45.13 11.87
C THR A 839 4.70 43.91 11.57
N LEU A 840 4.96 43.22 10.46
CA LEU A 840 4.39 41.90 10.18
C LEU A 840 5.47 40.86 10.46
N THR A 841 5.13 39.87 11.25
CA THR A 841 6.01 38.72 11.54
C THR A 841 5.34 37.42 11.14
N ILE A 842 6.09 36.57 10.44
CA ILE A 842 5.67 35.20 10.08
C ILE A 842 6.66 34.24 10.73
N GLU A 843 6.18 33.37 11.57
CA GLU A 843 6.96 32.27 12.15
C GLU A 843 6.60 30.97 11.46
N ILE A 844 7.57 30.26 10.90
CA ILE A 844 7.40 28.99 10.18
C ILE A 844 8.21 27.92 10.90
N SER A 845 7.65 26.72 11.06
CA SER A 845 8.37 25.58 11.63
C SER A 845 9.50 25.10 10.71
N GLU A 846 10.72 24.95 11.25
CA GLU A 846 11.86 24.39 10.52
C GLU A 846 11.71 22.90 10.18
N ASP A 847 10.81 22.19 10.80
CA ASP A 847 10.51 20.78 10.47
C ASP A 847 9.85 20.66 9.08
N ALA A 848 9.37 21.76 8.54
CA ALA A 848 8.98 21.87 7.15
C ALA A 848 10.21 22.18 6.29
N LEU A 849 10.49 21.35 5.30
CA LEU A 849 11.58 21.56 4.36
C LEU A 849 11.56 22.98 3.75
N GLN A 850 12.24 23.82 4.33
CA GLN A 850 13.12 24.96 4.00
C GLN A 850 12.85 25.89 2.81
N GLU A 851 11.67 25.96 2.26
CA GLU A 851 11.37 27.08 1.37
C GLU A 851 10.47 28.07 2.12
N GLY A 852 11.06 29.11 2.63
CA GLY A 852 10.32 30.24 3.21
C GLY A 852 9.58 31.08 2.17
N LEU A 853 9.39 32.35 2.44
CA LEU A 853 8.87 33.29 1.46
C LEU A 853 9.75 33.32 0.22
N THR A 854 9.11 33.24 -0.95
CA THR A 854 9.81 33.29 -2.26
C THR A 854 9.50 34.58 -2.98
N ASP A 855 10.40 35.01 -3.86
CA ASP A 855 10.21 36.22 -4.69
C ASP A 855 8.98 36.17 -5.62
N LYS A 856 8.39 34.97 -5.77
CA LYS A 856 7.20 34.77 -6.60
C LYS A 856 5.88 35.03 -5.87
N ASN A 857 5.89 34.99 -4.54
CA ASN A 857 4.71 35.17 -3.70
C ASN A 857 4.94 36.30 -2.68
N ILE A 858 4.86 37.52 -3.15
CA ILE A 858 5.06 38.72 -2.30
C ILE A 858 3.81 38.90 -1.43
N PRO A 859 3.93 38.85 -0.11
CA PRO A 859 2.83 39.10 0.80
C PRO A 859 2.19 40.47 0.58
N SER A 860 0.90 40.61 0.84
CA SER A 860 0.17 41.85 0.63
C SER A 860 -0.95 42.10 1.65
N ILE A 861 -1.28 43.37 1.84
CA ILE A 861 -2.52 43.79 2.55
C ILE A 861 -3.39 44.50 1.55
N SER A 862 -4.69 44.16 1.51
CA SER A 862 -5.64 44.76 0.58
C SER A 862 -6.99 45.09 1.20
N VAL A 863 -7.69 46.06 0.63
CA VAL A 863 -9.05 46.46 0.99
C VAL A 863 -9.96 46.50 -0.24
N PRO A 864 -11.28 46.30 -0.11
CA PRO A 864 -12.22 46.46 -1.21
C PRO A 864 -12.34 47.92 -1.59
N THR A 865 -12.52 48.22 -2.89
CA THR A 865 -12.79 49.56 -3.43
C THR A 865 -14.27 49.71 -3.81
N SER A 866 -14.68 50.91 -4.17
CA SER A 866 -16.03 51.18 -4.70
C SER A 866 -16.25 50.67 -6.12
N GLN A 867 -15.17 50.41 -6.86
CA GLN A 867 -15.26 49.84 -8.20
C GLN A 867 -15.41 48.34 -8.13
N LYS A 868 -16.31 47.79 -8.95
CA LYS A 868 -16.42 46.31 -9.11
C LYS A 868 -15.68 45.85 -10.35
N ALA A 869 -15.09 44.69 -10.22
CA ALA A 869 -14.42 43.99 -11.30
C ALA A 869 -14.58 42.45 -11.15
N TRP A 870 -14.37 41.77 -12.24
CA TRP A 870 -14.28 40.30 -12.18
C TRP A 870 -12.99 39.88 -11.45
N GLN A 871 -13.15 39.06 -10.43
CA GLN A 871 -12.04 38.55 -9.62
C GLN A 871 -12.15 37.04 -9.49
N PRO A 872 -11.00 36.33 -9.45
CA PRO A 872 -11.03 34.92 -9.17
C PRO A 872 -11.84 34.63 -7.90
N LEU A 873 -12.59 33.56 -7.89
CA LEU A 873 -13.28 33.09 -6.70
C LEU A 873 -12.24 32.40 -5.80
N ASP A 874 -12.15 32.85 -4.55
CA ASP A 874 -11.19 32.29 -3.58
C ASP A 874 -11.65 30.96 -3.00
N GLU A 875 -12.90 30.58 -3.20
CA GLU A 875 -13.44 29.31 -2.76
C GLU A 875 -13.37 28.29 -3.89
N ASP A 876 -12.90 27.09 -3.56
CA ASP A 876 -12.97 25.96 -4.46
C ASP A 876 -14.40 25.50 -4.61
N ILE A 877 -15.05 25.99 -5.64
CA ILE A 877 -16.36 25.47 -6.00
C ILE A 877 -16.16 24.14 -6.74
N PRO A 878 -16.89 23.08 -6.34
CA PRO A 878 -16.92 21.85 -7.11
C PRO A 878 -17.20 22.18 -8.57
N GLY A 879 -16.27 21.77 -9.43
CA GLY A 879 -16.38 22.02 -10.87
C GLY A 879 -17.68 21.47 -11.41
N LEU A 880 -18.06 21.97 -12.59
CA LEU A 880 -19.12 21.38 -13.36
C LEU A 880 -18.83 19.88 -13.54
N ALA A 881 -19.70 19.05 -13.05
CA ALA A 881 -19.80 17.62 -13.28
C ALA A 881 -18.55 16.74 -13.07
N PHE A 882 -17.39 17.27 -13.16
CA PHE A 882 -16.13 16.70 -12.70
C PHE A 882 -15.33 17.68 -11.91
N ALA A 883 -15.86 18.06 -10.87
CA ALA A 883 -14.99 18.12 -9.76
C ALA A 883 -14.35 16.75 -9.74
N SER A 884 -13.13 16.68 -10.20
CA SER A 884 -12.36 15.50 -9.89
C SER A 884 -12.49 15.37 -8.40
N PRO A 885 -13.20 14.38 -7.95
CA PRO A 885 -13.22 14.12 -6.56
C PRO A 885 -11.78 13.85 -6.23
N LYS A 886 -11.25 14.56 -5.28
CA LYS A 886 -9.95 14.29 -4.80
C LYS A 886 -9.90 12.91 -4.29
N ARG A 887 -9.06 12.19 -4.89
CA ARG A 887 -8.54 11.03 -4.22
C ARG A 887 -7.62 11.55 -3.12
N LYS A 888 -8.16 11.74 -1.93
CA LYS A 888 -7.34 11.68 -0.74
C LYS A 888 -6.83 10.26 -0.62
N GLY A 889 -5.70 9.99 -1.22
CA GLY A 889 -4.97 8.78 -0.97
C GLY A 889 -3.74 9.12 -0.15
N VAL A 890 -3.37 8.24 0.70
CA VAL A 890 -2.03 8.21 1.26
C VAL A 890 -1.24 7.33 0.33
N ASN A 891 -0.12 7.82 -0.22
CA ASN A 891 0.72 6.96 -1.04
C ASN A 891 1.31 5.86 -0.17
N TYR A 892 1.93 4.89 -0.83
CA TYR A 892 2.65 3.80 -0.18
C TYR A 892 3.61 4.24 0.95
N TRP A 893 4.11 5.47 0.91
CA TRP A 893 4.98 6.04 1.93
C TRP A 893 4.23 6.74 3.07
N GLY A 894 2.91 6.58 3.19
CA GLY A 894 2.10 7.27 4.18
C GLY A 894 1.98 8.78 3.92
N LYS A 895 2.48 9.27 2.80
CA LYS A 895 2.29 10.65 2.39
C LYS A 895 0.92 10.79 1.80
N GLU A 896 0.13 11.77 2.25
CA GLU A 896 -0.98 12.21 1.45
C GLU A 896 -0.43 12.58 0.08
N GLN A 897 -0.61 11.69 -0.87
CA GLN A 897 -0.53 12.07 -2.26
C GLN A 897 -1.95 12.28 -2.72
N PHE A 898 -2.14 13.45 -3.28
CA PHE A 898 -3.18 13.52 -4.27
C PHE A 898 -2.61 12.72 -5.43
N PHE A 899 -3.26 11.62 -5.77
CA PHE A 899 -2.96 10.88 -6.98
C PHE A 899 -3.23 11.72 -8.23
N ASN A 900 -3.50 12.98 -8.03
CA ASN A 900 -3.68 14.02 -9.00
C ASN A 900 -2.56 14.99 -8.86
N SER A 901 -1.34 14.55 -9.05
CA SER A 901 -0.26 15.49 -9.15
C SER A 901 -0.45 16.29 -10.43
N TRP A 902 -0.93 17.48 -10.26
CA TRP A 902 -0.99 18.45 -11.31
C TRP A 902 0.36 19.12 -11.40
N SER A 903 1.00 19.06 -12.52
CA SER A 903 2.06 20.02 -12.76
C SER A 903 1.45 21.36 -13.13
N THR A 904 1.49 22.29 -12.23
CA THR A 904 0.99 23.64 -12.46
C THR A 904 1.67 24.37 -13.58
N LYS A 905 2.92 24.01 -13.88
CA LYS A 905 3.65 24.60 -15.02
C LYS A 905 3.02 24.29 -16.35
N ASN A 906 2.14 23.33 -16.40
CA ASN A 906 1.73 22.70 -17.64
C ASN A 906 0.21 22.69 -17.86
N GLY A 907 -0.56 23.19 -16.92
CA GLY A 907 -2.01 23.31 -17.06
C GLY A 907 -2.77 22.01 -16.81
N LEU A 908 -3.99 21.99 -17.24
CA LEU A 908 -4.86 20.85 -17.14
C LEU A 908 -4.20 19.62 -17.73
N PHE A 909 -4.33 18.49 -17.07
CA PHE A 909 -3.63 17.28 -17.42
C PHE A 909 -2.11 17.32 -17.26
N GLY A 910 -1.58 18.40 -16.67
CA GLY A 910 -0.17 18.49 -16.36
C GLY A 910 0.74 18.41 -17.59
N PHE A 911 0.35 18.99 -18.70
CA PHE A 911 1.18 19.01 -19.90
C PHE A 911 2.20 20.10 -19.91
N SER A 912 3.43 19.74 -20.25
CA SER A 912 4.38 20.68 -20.80
C SER A 912 4.08 20.93 -22.28
N ILE A 913 4.08 22.19 -22.68
CA ILE A 913 3.92 22.59 -24.08
C ILE A 913 5.17 22.25 -24.91
N GLN A 914 6.16 21.62 -24.35
CA GLN A 914 7.35 21.13 -25.04
C GLN A 914 7.15 19.69 -25.44
N GLY A 915 6.78 19.42 -26.69
CA GLY A 915 6.55 18.06 -27.04
C GLY A 915 6.57 17.72 -28.51
N LYS A 916 6.78 16.47 -28.83
CA LYS A 916 6.80 15.90 -30.17
C LYS A 916 5.74 14.80 -30.27
N GLY A 917 4.79 15.00 -31.14
CA GLY A 917 3.81 13.99 -31.57
C GLY A 917 2.47 14.01 -30.82
N ILE A 918 1.44 14.34 -31.53
CA ILE A 918 0.07 14.08 -31.14
C ILE A 918 -0.36 12.77 -31.82
N ARG A 919 -0.82 11.81 -31.02
CA ARG A 919 -1.42 10.58 -31.52
C ARG A 919 -2.90 10.55 -31.16
N PHE A 920 -3.72 10.25 -32.13
CA PHE A 920 -5.16 10.10 -31.94
C PHE A 920 -5.48 8.67 -31.47
N ALA A 921 -6.44 8.55 -30.56
CA ALA A 921 -6.86 7.27 -30.05
C ALA A 921 -7.52 6.39 -31.13
N ASP A 922 -8.17 7.04 -32.08
CA ASP A 922 -8.80 6.41 -33.24
C ASP A 922 -8.57 7.27 -34.48
N GLU A 923 -7.95 6.69 -35.51
CA GLU A 923 -7.73 7.35 -36.80
C GLU A 923 -9.04 7.67 -37.50
N THR A 924 -10.13 6.97 -37.22
CA THR A 924 -11.44 7.23 -37.80
C THR A 924 -12.11 8.48 -37.26
N SER A 925 -11.85 8.85 -36.02
CA SER A 925 -12.39 10.05 -35.40
C SER A 925 -11.70 11.32 -35.89
N PHE A 926 -10.43 11.22 -36.27
CA PHE A 926 -9.61 12.34 -36.74
C PHE A 926 -8.72 11.95 -37.92
N PRO A 927 -9.27 11.63 -39.07
CA PRO A 927 -8.47 11.14 -40.18
C PRO A 927 -7.43 12.15 -40.67
N GLY A 928 -6.20 11.70 -40.79
CA GLY A 928 -5.09 12.50 -41.32
C GLY A 928 -4.57 13.60 -40.41
N LEU A 929 -4.79 13.50 -39.12
CA LEU A 929 -4.29 14.45 -38.12
C LEU A 929 -3.05 13.99 -37.33
N ALA A 930 -2.56 12.79 -37.59
CA ALA A 930 -1.34 12.33 -36.96
C ALA A 930 -0.13 13.18 -37.36
N ASP A 931 0.53 13.81 -36.42
CA ASP A 931 1.75 14.58 -36.62
C ASP A 931 2.86 14.05 -35.70
N PRO A 932 3.85 13.33 -36.26
CA PRO A 932 4.95 12.77 -35.49
C PRO A 932 5.97 13.80 -35.02
N SER A 933 5.85 15.07 -35.43
CA SER A 933 6.85 16.10 -35.13
C SER A 933 6.65 16.80 -33.78
N LEU A 934 5.53 16.59 -33.13
CA LEU A 934 5.23 17.21 -31.83
C LEU A 934 5.66 16.31 -30.67
N GLU A 935 6.58 16.80 -29.86
CA GLU A 935 7.07 16.13 -28.66
C GLU A 935 6.53 16.81 -27.41
N VAL A 936 5.97 16.07 -26.49
CA VAL A 936 5.45 16.59 -25.23
C VAL A 936 6.21 15.99 -24.08
N VAL A 937 6.73 16.88 -23.23
CA VAL A 937 7.27 16.53 -21.93
C VAL A 937 6.12 16.68 -20.91
N THR A 938 5.75 15.64 -20.24
CA THR A 938 4.62 15.40 -19.51
C THR A 938 4.31 15.42 -18.17
N ALA A 939 3.22 15.43 -17.70
CA ALA A 939 2.82 15.22 -16.34
C ALA A 939 1.41 14.66 -16.18
N TYR A 940 0.97 14.44 -14.99
CA TYR A 940 -0.07 13.56 -14.57
C TYR A 940 -1.46 14.17 -14.61
N THR A 941 -2.46 13.37 -14.98
CA THR A 941 -3.85 13.76 -14.82
C THR A 941 -4.61 12.69 -14.09
N ASP A 942 -5.53 13.08 -13.25
CA ASP A 942 -6.48 12.15 -12.67
C ASP A 942 -7.91 12.61 -12.92
N PHE A 943 -8.62 11.87 -13.78
CA PHE A 943 -10.04 11.99 -13.95
C PHE A 943 -10.69 10.69 -13.49
N ALA A 944 -11.01 10.60 -12.24
CA ALA A 944 -11.94 9.58 -11.81
C ALA A 944 -13.35 10.03 -12.23
N LEU A 945 -13.84 9.45 -13.28
CA LEU A 945 -15.20 9.68 -13.73
C LEU A 945 -16.10 8.59 -13.18
N PHE A 946 -17.15 9.03 -12.52
CA PHE A 946 -18.15 8.12 -11.98
C PHE A 946 -19.34 8.04 -12.92
N SER A 947 -19.96 6.85 -13.01
CA SER A 947 -21.26 6.72 -13.66
C SER A 947 -22.21 7.84 -13.18
N PRO A 948 -22.94 8.52 -14.06
CA PRO A 948 -23.17 8.20 -15.46
C PRO A 948 -22.17 8.80 -16.48
N TRP A 949 -21.02 9.30 -16.02
CA TRP A 949 -20.06 9.96 -16.88
C TRP A 949 -19.08 8.96 -17.50
N LEU A 950 -18.83 9.13 -18.81
CA LEU A 950 -17.90 8.33 -19.59
C LEU A 950 -16.76 9.22 -20.09
N PHE A 951 -15.54 8.73 -20.00
CA PHE A 951 -14.35 9.43 -20.46
C PHE A 951 -13.75 8.75 -21.68
N GLU A 952 -13.48 9.51 -22.71
CA GLU A 952 -12.86 9.03 -23.94
C GLU A 952 -11.71 9.97 -24.31
N PRO A 953 -10.47 9.52 -24.25
CA PRO A 953 -9.36 10.27 -24.83
C PRO A 953 -9.46 10.20 -26.37
N LEU A 954 -9.40 11.36 -26.99
CA LEU A 954 -9.44 11.49 -28.45
C LEU A 954 -8.05 11.66 -29.06
N ALA A 955 -7.13 12.24 -28.33
CA ALA A 955 -5.73 12.38 -28.72
C ALA A 955 -4.83 12.39 -27.50
N TYR A 956 -3.61 11.93 -27.68
CA TYR A 956 -2.57 11.89 -26.67
C TYR A 956 -1.36 12.70 -27.08
N THR A 957 -0.68 13.18 -26.09
CA THR A 957 0.71 13.63 -26.20
C THR A 957 1.62 12.54 -25.63
N THR A 958 2.77 12.36 -26.21
CA THR A 958 3.73 11.33 -25.79
C THR A 958 4.94 11.94 -25.15
N THR A 959 5.47 11.30 -24.13
CA THR A 959 6.74 11.67 -23.53
C THR A 959 7.95 11.21 -24.35
N ASN A 960 9.04 11.72 -23.89
CA ASN A 960 10.35 11.71 -24.42
C ASN A 960 10.86 10.32 -24.88
N GLU A 961 11.68 10.35 -25.94
CA GLU A 961 12.39 9.24 -26.60
C GLU A 961 13.33 8.40 -25.73
N ARG A 962 13.53 8.75 -24.48
CA ARG A 962 14.45 8.02 -23.57
C ARG A 962 13.85 6.72 -23.03
N LEU A 963 12.60 6.46 -23.29
CA LEU A 963 11.90 5.31 -22.76
C LEU A 963 11.83 4.22 -23.82
N LEU A 964 12.43 3.07 -23.52
CA LEU A 964 12.63 1.97 -24.47
C LEU A 964 11.36 1.19 -24.80
N TYR A 965 10.25 1.47 -24.11
CA TYR A 965 9.01 0.75 -24.27
C TYR A 965 7.81 1.68 -24.40
N PRO A 966 6.77 1.32 -25.18
CA PRO A 966 5.60 2.17 -25.39
C PRO A 966 4.90 2.64 -24.11
N MET A 967 4.94 1.84 -23.05
CA MET A 967 4.35 2.18 -21.76
C MET A 967 5.24 3.02 -20.88
N GLU A 968 6.50 3.10 -21.17
CA GLU A 968 7.42 4.05 -20.55
C GLU A 968 7.36 5.40 -21.22
N GLN A 969 6.80 5.47 -22.42
CA GLN A 969 6.36 6.69 -23.03
C GLN A 969 5.02 7.04 -22.39
N GLU A 970 5.10 7.87 -21.39
CA GLU A 970 3.89 8.40 -20.77
C GLU A 970 3.04 9.06 -21.84
N ARG A 971 1.76 8.73 -21.84
CA ARG A 971 0.79 9.27 -22.78
C ARG A 971 -0.33 9.94 -22.00
N TYR A 972 -0.55 11.19 -22.33
CA TYR A 972 -1.55 11.99 -21.65
C TYR A 972 -2.57 12.47 -22.67
N PRO A 973 -3.85 12.41 -22.32
CA PRO A 973 -4.89 12.97 -23.14
C PRO A 973 -4.64 14.48 -23.36
N CYS A 974 -4.53 14.89 -24.59
CA CYS A 974 -4.48 16.32 -24.95
C CYS A 974 -5.79 16.81 -25.54
N ILE A 975 -6.63 15.88 -26.01
CA ILE A 975 -8.03 16.09 -26.32
C ILE A 975 -8.80 14.95 -25.67
N ALA A 976 -9.80 15.29 -24.88
CA ALA A 976 -10.66 14.32 -24.22
C ALA A 976 -12.13 14.68 -24.36
N ARG A 977 -12.97 13.66 -24.51
CA ARG A 977 -14.42 13.82 -24.46
C ARG A 977 -14.93 13.20 -23.16
N ILE A 978 -15.80 13.93 -22.49
CA ILE A 978 -16.45 13.51 -21.27
C ILE A 978 -17.94 13.67 -21.47
N ILE A 979 -18.69 12.59 -21.43
CA ILE A 979 -20.09 12.59 -21.80
C ILE A 979 -20.94 11.93 -20.74
N ASN A 980 -22.08 12.53 -20.45
CA ASN A 980 -23.08 11.88 -19.63
C ASN A 980 -23.83 10.83 -20.48
N ALA A 981 -23.79 9.59 -20.03
CA ALA A 981 -24.37 8.47 -20.79
C ALA A 981 -25.90 8.55 -20.96
N GLU A 982 -26.58 9.26 -20.07
CA GLU A 982 -28.04 9.40 -20.07
C GLU A 982 -28.48 10.58 -20.94
N THR A 983 -27.92 11.77 -20.70
CA THR A 983 -28.33 13.01 -21.38
C THR A 983 -27.65 13.23 -22.74
N LYS A 984 -26.54 12.52 -22.99
CA LYS A 984 -25.66 12.69 -24.16
C LYS A 984 -24.94 14.03 -24.20
N GLY A 985 -25.17 14.91 -23.25
CA GLY A 985 -24.43 16.15 -23.09
C GLY A 985 -23.09 15.92 -22.42
N GLY A 986 -22.16 16.86 -22.56
CA GLY A 986 -20.86 16.69 -21.95
C GLY A 986 -19.85 17.77 -22.30
N TYR A 987 -18.59 17.40 -22.28
CA TYR A 987 -17.47 18.31 -22.44
C TYR A 987 -16.47 17.73 -23.42
N ILE A 988 -15.83 18.62 -24.17
CA ILE A 988 -14.61 18.33 -24.92
C ILE A 988 -13.52 19.21 -24.36
N VAL A 989 -12.47 18.62 -23.85
CA VAL A 989 -11.34 19.34 -23.27
C VAL A 989 -10.18 19.31 -24.25
N ILE A 990 -9.69 20.50 -24.60
CA ILE A 990 -8.56 20.69 -25.52
C ILE A 990 -7.49 21.47 -24.76
N THR A 991 -6.32 20.85 -24.58
CA THR A 991 -5.22 21.46 -23.82
C THR A 991 -4.46 22.53 -24.62
N PRO A 992 -3.70 23.39 -23.95
CA PRO A 992 -2.87 24.40 -24.59
C PRO A 992 -1.86 23.84 -25.62
N ALA A 993 -1.42 22.60 -25.42
CA ALA A 993 -0.52 21.93 -26.37
C ALA A 993 -1.10 21.80 -27.78
N VAL A 994 -2.44 21.69 -27.89
CA VAL A 994 -3.16 21.55 -29.14
C VAL A 994 -3.55 22.91 -29.71
N VAL A 995 -3.90 23.87 -28.85
CA VAL A 995 -4.38 25.21 -29.26
C VAL A 995 -3.35 25.94 -30.14
N ASN A 996 -2.10 25.84 -29.77
CA ASN A 996 -1.00 26.50 -30.49
C ASN A 996 -0.40 25.63 -31.61
N HIS A 997 -0.97 24.48 -31.87
CA HIS A 997 -0.50 23.56 -32.90
C HIS A 997 -1.11 23.89 -34.28
N PRO A 998 -0.37 23.76 -35.39
CA PRO A 998 -0.90 23.97 -36.74
C PRO A 998 -2.17 23.19 -37.07
N LEU A 999 -2.40 22.06 -36.40
CA LEU A 999 -3.60 21.26 -36.57
C LEU A 999 -4.80 21.74 -35.74
N GLY A 1000 -4.65 22.73 -34.88
CA GLY A 1000 -5.71 23.18 -33.96
C GLY A 1000 -7.01 23.55 -34.70
N GLU A 1001 -6.91 24.29 -35.81
CA GLU A 1001 -8.07 24.65 -36.64
C GLU A 1001 -8.75 23.39 -37.25
N LYS A 1002 -7.97 22.46 -37.75
CA LYS A 1002 -8.49 21.20 -38.30
C LYS A 1002 -9.19 20.34 -37.23
N ILE A 1003 -8.66 20.32 -36.02
CA ILE A 1003 -9.30 19.68 -34.89
C ILE A 1003 -10.65 20.32 -34.58
N LEU A 1004 -10.71 21.64 -34.52
CA LEU A 1004 -11.97 22.37 -34.28
C LEU A 1004 -13.01 22.13 -35.39
N LYS A 1005 -12.57 21.97 -36.63
CA LYS A 1005 -13.48 21.55 -37.74
C LYS A 1005 -14.00 20.15 -37.55
N ASN A 1006 -13.14 19.22 -37.15
CA ASN A 1006 -13.54 17.82 -36.95
C ASN A 1006 -14.49 17.62 -35.77
N ILE A 1007 -14.32 18.35 -34.68
CA ILE A 1007 -15.29 18.32 -33.59
C ILE A 1007 -16.50 19.22 -33.78
N GLY A 1008 -16.63 19.87 -34.98
CA GLY A 1008 -17.78 20.66 -35.37
C GLY A 1008 -17.93 22.00 -34.66
N VAL A 1009 -16.83 22.61 -34.25
CA VAL A 1009 -16.78 23.99 -33.70
C VAL A 1009 -16.65 25.01 -34.83
N LEU A 1010 -15.80 24.74 -35.78
CA LEU A 1010 -15.67 25.52 -37.00
C LEU A 1010 -16.39 24.84 -38.18
N SER A 1011 -16.85 25.60 -39.12
CA SER A 1011 -17.39 25.07 -40.39
C SER A 1011 -16.29 24.30 -41.14
N LYS A 1012 -16.69 23.24 -41.80
CA LYS A 1012 -15.77 22.42 -42.62
C LYS A 1012 -15.15 23.20 -43.78
#